data_657fb0419caef07d4e13c53889cf7c46
#
_entry.id   657fb0419caef07d4e13c53889cf7c46
#
_cell.length_a   1.000
_cell.length_b   1.000
_cell.length_c   1.000
_cell.angle_alpha   90.00
_cell.angle_beta   90.00
_cell.angle_gamma   90.00
#
_symmetry.space_group_name_H-M   'P 1'
#
loop_
_entity.id
_entity.type
_entity.pdbx_description
1 polymer ?
#
loop_
_entity_poly.entity_id
_entity_poly.type
_entity_poly.pdbx_seq_one_letter_code
_entity_poly.pdbx_strand_id
1 'polypeptide(L)'
;MAQFLYEKIQTLKEAGLTAEIPQFLLDNLSPNIILRDYQKEAIKDTLIYLNSNLSKNKQTHILYHMATGSGKTVIMAMNILYYYSLGYRSFLFFTNQTNIVSKTKKNFLKSLSSKYLFVDEIIIGGNRVPVKEVENFQDIDENAINICFNTVQGIHSGLTLVREDSITIEDFEDRKIVLIADEAHHLNSTTAKDKEENVANETWEDTVNRILFANKDNVLLEYTATCDVQDVNVRNKYLDKIVYNFDLRRFREAGYTKEFANLQSNNDKFGKTLQALIMSEYRKLLFEQNNVSIRPVVLLKSKKIKDSNGFYREFYQKLALLTAEQILAIKTSNAENQLFVNAFKFFENNDISLDALVDLIKLDFAIEHSVNMNEFSKENEEIVNSLDEKDNHYRLVFIVDKLTEGWDVLSLFDIVRLYETRQGGANGAISKYTISEAQLIGRGARYCPFKFDDDQQRDKRKYSDYENPNAICETLLYHCMQDSRYITELNNALKSTGLLPENEVITIEYQLKDSFRKTKAYLEGYVFLNDRIEVSRDTVHSLPDKIRLMPISYKCTSGVASFAVFMDDTHIGITASLKDLPPINFGLMEKNIVYKAFRCFANTLSFDKLKKQFPHLKSVSEFLFDENYLGAIPITFFAVEGQLPSIEDKLNVCKQVFQIVSDYVQKIEVTYKGTYEFRGYPIYEKFTNRTRNITRSQEDASWGEGISQASGLVEASYRIDLSDKDWFVYNDNYGTSEEKKFVKYFSTKIEELKQTFDKIYLIRNELQVCIYSFDDGSKFEPDYVLILNKEQEGKTKDNLYICMFIEPKGEHLLEKDSWKGELLMQLVEKGIPIVQFADDNEYRIWGSPLYNESVTKSSFIEYLTDLVMSIK
;
A
#
# COMPACT_ATOMS: atom_id res chain seq x y z
N MET A 1 -22.12 20.57 -15.04
CA MET A 1 -21.84 19.12 -15.26
C MET A 1 -23.15 18.35 -15.17
N ALA A 2 -23.29 17.24 -15.92
CA ALA A 2 -24.48 16.39 -15.79
C ALA A 2 -24.47 15.72 -14.38
N GLN A 3 -25.61 15.78 -13.68
CA GLN A 3 -25.77 15.24 -12.33
C GLN A 3 -26.04 13.73 -12.37
N PHE A 4 -25.45 12.99 -11.42
CA PHE A 4 -25.77 11.59 -11.21
C PHE A 4 -27.21 11.39 -10.73
N LEU A 5 -27.76 10.19 -10.93
CA LEU A 5 -29.12 9.87 -10.48
C LEU A 5 -29.30 10.08 -8.97
N TYR A 6 -28.35 9.62 -8.13
CA TYR A 6 -28.42 9.81 -6.67
C TYR A 6 -28.38 11.31 -6.27
N GLU A 7 -27.71 12.17 -7.04
CA GLU A 7 -27.71 13.62 -6.79
C GLU A 7 -29.07 14.24 -7.12
N LYS A 8 -29.71 13.78 -8.21
CA LYS A 8 -31.08 14.20 -8.58
C LYS A 8 -32.08 13.76 -7.52
N ILE A 9 -31.96 12.52 -6.99
CA ILE A 9 -32.80 12.02 -5.90
C ILE A 9 -32.60 12.87 -4.65
N GLN A 10 -31.35 13.23 -4.33
CA GLN A 10 -31.06 14.10 -3.19
C GLN A 10 -31.71 15.49 -3.37
N THR A 11 -31.66 16.08 -4.57
CA THR A 11 -32.34 17.34 -4.87
C THR A 11 -33.85 17.23 -4.68
N LEU A 12 -34.46 16.10 -5.08
CA LEU A 12 -35.90 15.86 -4.83
C LEU A 12 -36.24 15.74 -3.34
N LYS A 13 -35.37 15.09 -2.56
CA LYS A 13 -35.50 15.00 -1.08
C LYS A 13 -35.40 16.38 -0.44
N GLU A 14 -34.50 17.23 -0.87
CA GLU A 14 -34.36 18.62 -0.40
C GLU A 14 -35.60 19.47 -0.77
N ALA A 15 -36.24 19.16 -1.91
CA ALA A 15 -37.51 19.75 -2.34
C ALA A 15 -38.74 19.18 -1.57
N GLY A 16 -38.54 18.31 -0.59
CA GLY A 16 -39.58 17.75 0.26
C GLY A 16 -40.20 16.43 -0.20
N LEU A 17 -39.65 15.79 -1.26
CA LEU A 17 -40.14 14.46 -1.67
C LEU A 17 -39.58 13.39 -0.72
N THR A 18 -40.44 12.69 -0.02
CA THR A 18 -40.10 11.61 0.92
C THR A 18 -40.77 10.30 0.49
N ALA A 19 -40.14 9.19 0.83
CA ALA A 19 -40.73 7.86 0.72
C ALA A 19 -40.64 7.14 2.07
N GLU A 20 -41.68 6.44 2.40
CA GLU A 20 -41.67 5.55 3.56
C GLU A 20 -41.46 4.11 3.11
N ILE A 21 -40.73 3.36 3.90
CA ILE A 21 -40.52 1.94 3.64
C ILE A 21 -41.81 1.19 3.97
N PRO A 22 -42.42 0.47 3.01
CA PRO A 22 -43.60 -0.33 3.29
C PRO A 22 -43.37 -1.30 4.47
N GLN A 23 -44.26 -1.31 5.43
CA GLN A 23 -44.10 -2.07 6.66
C GLN A 23 -43.92 -3.58 6.41
N PHE A 24 -44.56 -4.15 5.39
CA PHE A 24 -44.40 -5.55 5.03
C PHE A 24 -42.96 -5.93 4.63
N LEU A 25 -42.12 -4.97 4.17
CA LEU A 25 -40.73 -5.24 3.90
C LEU A 25 -39.94 -5.46 5.19
N LEU A 26 -40.28 -4.71 6.24
CA LEU A 26 -39.63 -4.83 7.54
C LEU A 26 -40.12 -6.09 8.29
N ASP A 27 -41.40 -6.38 8.22
CA ASP A 27 -42.02 -7.51 8.90
C ASP A 27 -41.58 -8.88 8.36
N ASN A 28 -41.09 -8.93 7.12
CA ASN A 28 -40.66 -10.16 6.45
C ASN A 28 -39.11 -10.35 6.45
N LEU A 29 -38.35 -9.45 7.06
CA LEU A 29 -36.93 -9.67 7.33
C LEU A 29 -36.73 -10.45 8.63
N SER A 30 -35.62 -11.21 8.69
CA SER A 30 -35.20 -11.92 9.90
C SER A 30 -35.16 -10.99 11.12
N PRO A 31 -35.71 -11.40 12.27
CA PRO A 31 -35.66 -10.60 13.51
C PRO A 31 -34.26 -10.25 13.99
N ASN A 32 -33.26 -11.00 13.54
CA ASN A 32 -31.84 -10.74 13.83
C ASN A 32 -31.24 -9.60 13.00
N ILE A 33 -32.00 -9.09 12.00
CA ILE A 33 -31.54 -8.01 11.11
C ILE A 33 -32.06 -6.67 11.65
N ILE A 34 -31.17 -5.85 12.17
CA ILE A 34 -31.44 -4.46 12.50
C ILE A 34 -30.95 -3.59 11.36
N LEU A 35 -31.87 -2.98 10.60
CA LEU A 35 -31.54 -2.11 9.51
C LEU A 35 -30.80 -0.86 10.00
N ARG A 36 -29.66 -0.60 9.40
CA ARG A 36 -28.86 0.61 9.59
C ARG A 36 -29.46 1.77 8.80
N ASP A 37 -29.19 3.01 9.21
CA ASP A 37 -29.81 4.19 8.61
C ASP A 37 -29.55 4.28 7.11
N TYR A 38 -28.31 4.05 6.67
CA TYR A 38 -27.96 4.07 5.27
C TYR A 38 -28.65 2.96 4.44
N GLN A 39 -28.98 1.82 5.05
CA GLN A 39 -29.75 0.76 4.38
C GLN A 39 -31.21 1.18 4.18
N LYS A 40 -31.79 1.84 5.18
CA LYS A 40 -33.11 2.44 5.06
C LYS A 40 -33.12 3.51 3.96
N GLU A 41 -32.10 4.37 3.94
CA GLU A 41 -31.95 5.40 2.91
C GLU A 41 -31.84 4.80 1.50
N ALA A 42 -31.08 3.73 1.31
CA ALA A 42 -30.95 3.06 0.02
C ALA A 42 -32.31 2.57 -0.53
N ILE A 43 -33.16 2.02 0.33
CA ILE A 43 -34.52 1.59 -0.08
C ILE A 43 -35.40 2.81 -0.34
N LYS A 44 -35.36 3.85 0.50
CA LYS A 44 -36.14 5.07 0.29
C LYS A 44 -35.76 5.75 -1.04
N ASP A 45 -34.50 5.84 -1.37
CA ASP A 45 -34.01 6.42 -2.63
C ASP A 45 -34.50 5.60 -3.83
N THR A 46 -34.55 4.28 -3.72
CA THR A 46 -35.13 3.39 -4.73
C THR A 46 -36.62 3.66 -4.91
N LEU A 47 -37.36 3.77 -3.81
CA LEU A 47 -38.81 4.06 -3.86
C LEU A 47 -39.07 5.45 -4.46
N ILE A 48 -38.27 6.46 -4.12
CA ILE A 48 -38.34 7.80 -4.74
C ILE A 48 -38.07 7.69 -6.24
N TYR A 49 -37.04 6.97 -6.66
CA TYR A 49 -36.75 6.77 -8.09
C TYR A 49 -37.93 6.12 -8.80
N LEU A 50 -38.44 4.99 -8.32
CA LEU A 50 -39.49 4.22 -8.95
C LEU A 50 -40.85 4.99 -9.01
N ASN A 51 -41.12 5.84 -8.05
CA ASN A 51 -42.38 6.61 -7.97
C ASN A 51 -42.30 8.01 -8.56
N SER A 52 -41.11 8.42 -9.06
CA SER A 52 -40.90 9.75 -9.66
C SER A 52 -40.89 9.71 -11.18
N ASN A 53 -40.77 10.91 -11.79
CA ASN A 53 -40.64 11.04 -13.23
C ASN A 53 -39.26 10.55 -13.74
N LEU A 54 -38.32 10.24 -12.85
CA LEU A 54 -36.97 9.79 -13.22
C LEU A 54 -36.96 8.39 -13.83
N SER A 55 -37.92 7.53 -13.47
CA SER A 55 -38.08 6.16 -13.99
C SER A 55 -39.04 6.05 -15.17
N LYS A 56 -39.86 7.10 -15.44
CA LYS A 56 -40.86 7.04 -16.48
C LYS A 56 -40.28 6.80 -17.87
N ASN A 57 -40.93 5.90 -18.63
CA ASN A 57 -40.55 5.51 -19.99
C ASN A 57 -39.12 4.95 -20.13
N LYS A 58 -38.54 4.44 -19.02
CA LYS A 58 -37.24 3.75 -19.01
C LYS A 58 -37.41 2.37 -18.43
N GLN A 59 -36.72 1.41 -19.02
CA GLN A 59 -36.54 0.10 -18.38
C GLN A 59 -35.68 0.28 -17.10
N THR A 60 -36.06 -0.39 -16.04
CA THR A 60 -35.38 -0.24 -14.74
C THR A 60 -34.03 -0.94 -14.77
N HIS A 61 -32.99 -0.13 -14.75
CA HIS A 61 -31.60 -0.58 -14.56
C HIS A 61 -30.96 0.36 -13.55
N ILE A 62 -30.74 -0.12 -12.33
CA ILE A 62 -30.20 0.66 -11.22
C ILE A 62 -28.99 -0.02 -10.58
N LEU A 63 -28.06 0.81 -10.09
CA LEU A 63 -26.84 0.40 -9.42
C LEU A 63 -26.80 0.93 -7.99
N TYR A 64 -26.55 0.04 -7.04
CA TYR A 64 -26.21 0.36 -5.66
C TYR A 64 -24.69 0.34 -5.50
N HIS A 65 -24.08 1.52 -5.43
CA HIS A 65 -22.66 1.65 -5.09
C HIS A 65 -22.53 1.73 -3.57
N MET A 66 -22.19 0.61 -2.94
CA MET A 66 -22.15 0.49 -1.49
C MET A 66 -20.91 -0.27 -1.04
N ALA A 67 -20.25 0.21 0.03
CA ALA A 67 -19.04 -0.38 0.57
C ALA A 67 -19.16 -1.90 0.81
N THR A 68 -18.03 -2.61 0.77
CA THR A 68 -18.00 -4.01 1.17
C THR A 68 -18.34 -4.12 2.67
N GLY A 69 -19.19 -5.10 3.04
CA GLY A 69 -19.67 -5.24 4.43
C GLY A 69 -20.83 -4.30 4.83
N SER A 70 -21.33 -3.47 3.90
CA SER A 70 -22.48 -2.60 4.15
C SER A 70 -23.83 -3.35 4.18
N GLY A 71 -23.83 -4.67 3.95
CA GLY A 71 -25.06 -5.47 3.94
C GLY A 71 -25.88 -5.35 2.65
N LYS A 72 -25.21 -5.25 1.49
CA LYS A 72 -25.86 -5.25 0.16
C LYS A 72 -26.90 -6.37 0.02
N THR A 73 -26.60 -7.56 0.56
CA THR A 73 -27.48 -8.73 0.51
C THR A 73 -28.84 -8.49 1.22
N VAL A 74 -28.88 -7.65 2.27
CA VAL A 74 -30.13 -7.26 2.93
C VAL A 74 -30.96 -6.36 2.00
N ILE A 75 -30.32 -5.45 1.26
CA ILE A 75 -30.99 -4.61 0.27
C ILE A 75 -31.53 -5.47 -0.89
N MET A 76 -30.79 -6.50 -1.32
CA MET A 76 -31.25 -7.47 -2.30
C MET A 76 -32.55 -8.18 -1.83
N ALA A 77 -32.56 -8.65 -0.57
CA ALA A 77 -33.75 -9.30 0.02
C ALA A 77 -34.97 -8.35 0.06
N MET A 78 -34.78 -7.11 0.49
CA MET A 78 -35.82 -6.10 0.49
C MET A 78 -36.36 -5.81 -0.92
N ASN A 79 -35.47 -5.71 -1.92
CA ASN A 79 -35.89 -5.53 -3.31
C ASN A 79 -36.64 -6.75 -3.84
N ILE A 80 -36.24 -7.98 -3.51
CA ILE A 80 -36.99 -9.21 -3.87
C ILE A 80 -38.42 -9.15 -3.33
N LEU A 81 -38.58 -8.83 -2.04
CA LEU A 81 -39.91 -8.71 -1.41
C LEU A 81 -40.73 -7.61 -2.08
N TYR A 82 -40.13 -6.46 -2.40
CA TYR A 82 -40.79 -5.35 -3.04
C TYR A 82 -41.29 -5.69 -4.44
N TYR A 83 -40.40 -6.25 -5.29
CA TYR A 83 -40.76 -6.64 -6.64
C TYR A 83 -41.76 -7.80 -6.67
N TYR A 84 -41.70 -8.71 -5.70
CA TYR A 84 -42.76 -9.73 -5.55
C TYR A 84 -44.11 -9.07 -5.34
N SER A 85 -44.21 -8.04 -4.50
CA SER A 85 -45.44 -7.29 -4.28
C SER A 85 -45.97 -6.60 -5.53
N LEU A 86 -45.08 -6.25 -6.49
CA LEU A 86 -45.41 -5.72 -7.82
C LEU A 86 -45.77 -6.81 -8.85
N GLY A 87 -45.83 -8.08 -8.42
CA GLY A 87 -46.25 -9.21 -9.24
C GLY A 87 -45.11 -9.88 -10.01
N TYR A 88 -43.83 -9.65 -9.65
CA TYR A 88 -42.71 -10.47 -10.15
C TYR A 88 -42.67 -11.78 -9.37
N ARG A 89 -42.34 -12.86 -10.08
CA ARG A 89 -42.25 -14.20 -9.49
C ARG A 89 -40.91 -14.86 -9.72
N SER A 90 -40.15 -14.39 -10.69
CA SER A 90 -38.90 -14.94 -11.17
C SER A 90 -37.76 -13.98 -10.88
N PHE A 91 -36.73 -14.49 -10.22
CA PHE A 91 -35.55 -13.73 -9.79
C PHE A 91 -34.29 -14.49 -10.21
N LEU A 92 -33.38 -13.84 -10.92
CA LEU A 92 -32.10 -14.41 -11.35
C LEU A 92 -30.97 -13.72 -10.59
N PHE A 93 -30.41 -14.40 -9.60
CA PHE A 93 -29.20 -13.96 -8.91
C PHE A 93 -27.96 -14.49 -9.62
N PHE A 94 -27.01 -13.63 -9.88
CA PHE A 94 -25.76 -14.02 -10.49
C PHE A 94 -24.56 -13.15 -10.06
N THR A 95 -23.37 -13.75 -10.12
CA THR A 95 -22.08 -13.12 -9.87
C THR A 95 -20.99 -13.85 -10.68
N ASN A 96 -19.74 -13.39 -10.61
CA ASN A 96 -18.64 -14.03 -11.32
C ASN A 96 -18.05 -15.26 -10.62
N GLN A 97 -18.38 -15.52 -9.33
CA GLN A 97 -17.75 -16.56 -8.52
C GLN A 97 -18.75 -17.55 -7.89
N THR A 98 -18.45 -18.83 -7.98
CA THR A 98 -19.27 -19.92 -7.45
C THR A 98 -19.38 -19.94 -5.92
N ASN A 99 -18.31 -19.51 -5.19
CA ASN A 99 -18.32 -19.41 -3.74
C ASN A 99 -19.30 -18.34 -3.24
N ILE A 100 -19.39 -17.20 -3.92
CA ILE A 100 -20.34 -16.14 -3.61
C ILE A 100 -21.77 -16.60 -3.87
N VAL A 101 -21.99 -17.29 -5.01
CA VAL A 101 -23.30 -17.91 -5.31
C VAL A 101 -23.73 -18.86 -4.18
N SER A 102 -22.84 -19.77 -3.76
CA SER A 102 -23.13 -20.75 -2.72
C SER A 102 -23.43 -20.09 -1.36
N LYS A 103 -22.68 -19.05 -0.99
CA LYS A 103 -22.88 -18.29 0.25
C LYS A 103 -24.21 -17.54 0.23
N THR A 104 -24.50 -16.83 -0.84
CA THR A 104 -25.75 -16.08 -1.01
C THR A 104 -26.95 -17.01 -1.00
N LYS A 105 -26.88 -18.14 -1.70
CA LYS A 105 -27.92 -19.18 -1.68
C LYS A 105 -28.25 -19.66 -0.25
N LYS A 106 -27.23 -19.90 0.59
CA LYS A 106 -27.43 -20.26 2.00
C LYS A 106 -28.19 -19.16 2.77
N ASN A 107 -27.88 -17.90 2.54
CA ASN A 107 -28.53 -16.77 3.22
C ASN A 107 -30.01 -16.57 2.80
N PHE A 108 -30.37 -16.98 1.58
CA PHE A 108 -31.74 -16.84 1.07
C PHE A 108 -32.63 -18.06 1.31
N LEU A 109 -32.05 -19.26 1.43
CA LEU A 109 -32.82 -20.51 1.43
C LEU A 109 -32.76 -21.31 2.73
N LYS A 110 -31.72 -21.15 3.56
CA LYS A 110 -31.51 -21.96 4.76
C LYS A 110 -31.88 -21.18 6.02
N SER A 111 -33.07 -21.44 6.58
CA SER A 111 -33.55 -20.81 7.84
C SER A 111 -32.66 -21.12 9.05
N LEU A 112 -31.92 -22.20 9.06
CA LEU A 112 -30.94 -22.55 10.10
C LEU A 112 -29.61 -21.78 10.00
N SER A 113 -29.40 -20.99 8.93
CA SER A 113 -28.20 -20.15 8.81
C SER A 113 -28.28 -18.97 9.78
N SER A 114 -27.21 -18.66 10.49
CA SER A 114 -27.09 -17.46 11.35
C SER A 114 -27.27 -16.15 10.56
N LYS A 115 -27.08 -16.19 9.25
CA LYS A 115 -27.21 -15.07 8.31
C LYS A 115 -28.45 -15.18 7.40
N TYR A 116 -29.45 -16.00 7.78
CA TYR A 116 -30.71 -16.09 7.04
C TYR A 116 -31.45 -14.75 7.04
N LEU A 117 -31.97 -14.35 5.88
CA LEU A 117 -32.42 -12.99 5.61
C LEU A 117 -33.91 -12.77 5.90
N PHE A 118 -34.71 -13.81 5.87
CA PHE A 118 -36.14 -13.68 5.98
C PHE A 118 -36.68 -14.22 7.32
N VAL A 119 -37.93 -13.97 7.60
CA VAL A 119 -38.70 -14.68 8.65
C VAL A 119 -39.00 -16.10 8.22
N ASP A 120 -39.37 -16.98 9.15
CA ASP A 120 -39.71 -18.36 8.84
C ASP A 120 -40.94 -18.45 7.92
N GLU A 121 -41.90 -17.51 8.05
CA GLU A 121 -43.12 -17.40 7.23
C GLU A 121 -43.24 -16.00 6.64
N ILE A 122 -42.91 -15.83 5.36
CA ILE A 122 -43.09 -14.57 4.65
C ILE A 122 -44.58 -14.40 4.36
N ILE A 123 -45.16 -13.24 4.71
CA ILE A 123 -46.56 -12.89 4.44
C ILE A 123 -46.63 -11.62 3.61
N ILE A 124 -47.17 -11.72 2.39
CA ILE A 124 -47.33 -10.56 1.50
C ILE A 124 -48.78 -10.56 0.99
N GLY A 125 -49.46 -9.44 1.19
CA GLY A 125 -50.90 -9.32 0.79
C GLY A 125 -51.83 -10.32 1.50
N GLY A 126 -51.46 -10.77 2.70
CA GLY A 126 -52.19 -11.77 3.47
C GLY A 126 -51.95 -13.24 3.06
N ASN A 127 -51.10 -13.48 2.08
CA ASN A 127 -50.76 -14.83 1.61
C ASN A 127 -49.36 -15.23 2.11
N ARG A 128 -49.23 -16.53 2.44
CA ARG A 128 -47.93 -17.13 2.76
C ARG A 128 -47.12 -17.32 1.46
N VAL A 129 -45.91 -16.83 1.41
CA VAL A 129 -45.05 -16.83 0.24
C VAL A 129 -43.73 -17.56 0.53
N PRO A 130 -43.54 -18.79 0.08
CA PRO A 130 -42.29 -19.52 0.24
C PRO A 130 -41.19 -18.98 -0.72
N VAL A 131 -39.92 -19.13 -0.33
CA VAL A 131 -38.80 -18.90 -1.21
C VAL A 131 -38.33 -20.24 -1.74
N LYS A 132 -38.27 -20.38 -3.05
CA LYS A 132 -37.85 -21.60 -3.75
C LYS A 132 -36.66 -21.35 -4.66
N GLU A 133 -35.74 -22.33 -4.68
CA GLU A 133 -34.72 -22.41 -5.70
C GLU A 133 -35.29 -23.08 -6.96
N VAL A 134 -34.95 -22.52 -8.11
CA VAL A 134 -35.26 -23.07 -9.42
C VAL A 134 -34.01 -23.11 -10.31
N GLU A 135 -33.94 -24.09 -11.20
CA GLU A 135 -32.83 -24.20 -12.17
C GLU A 135 -33.07 -23.36 -13.42
N ASN A 136 -34.35 -23.23 -13.81
CA ASN A 136 -34.83 -22.38 -14.91
C ASN A 136 -36.22 -21.79 -14.54
N PHE A 137 -36.83 -21.08 -15.47
CA PHE A 137 -38.15 -20.44 -15.23
C PHE A 137 -39.31 -21.06 -15.98
N GLN A 138 -39.19 -22.32 -16.48
CA GLN A 138 -40.22 -22.97 -17.24
C GLN A 138 -41.38 -23.47 -16.37
N ASP A 139 -41.08 -24.03 -15.18
CA ASP A 139 -42.06 -24.54 -14.25
C ASP A 139 -41.90 -23.87 -12.88
N ILE A 140 -42.40 -22.64 -12.72
CA ILE A 140 -42.35 -21.86 -11.50
C ILE A 140 -43.61 -21.97 -10.66
N ASP A 141 -43.48 -21.81 -9.37
CA ASP A 141 -44.62 -21.66 -8.47
C ASP A 141 -45.07 -20.17 -8.43
N GLU A 142 -46.26 -19.89 -8.99
CA GLU A 142 -46.82 -18.54 -9.03
C GLU A 142 -47.10 -17.93 -7.63
N ASN A 143 -47.15 -18.76 -6.58
CA ASN A 143 -47.33 -18.31 -5.20
C ASN A 143 -46.02 -18.21 -4.42
N ALA A 144 -44.88 -18.43 -5.06
CA ALA A 144 -43.57 -18.42 -4.43
C ALA A 144 -42.65 -17.33 -5.01
N ILE A 145 -41.64 -16.98 -4.26
CA ILE A 145 -40.43 -16.27 -4.75
C ILE A 145 -39.49 -17.32 -5.34
N ASN A 146 -39.43 -17.40 -6.68
CA ASN A 146 -38.56 -18.36 -7.36
C ASN A 146 -37.23 -17.73 -7.72
N ILE A 147 -36.15 -18.24 -7.15
CA ILE A 147 -34.80 -17.67 -7.34
C ILE A 147 -33.93 -18.70 -8.05
N CYS A 148 -33.42 -18.35 -9.23
CA CYS A 148 -32.36 -19.07 -9.90
C CYS A 148 -31.00 -18.48 -9.50
N PHE A 149 -30.08 -19.31 -9.01
CA PHE A 149 -28.74 -18.89 -8.59
C PHE A 149 -27.70 -19.41 -9.61
N ASN A 150 -26.95 -18.51 -10.23
CA ASN A 150 -26.00 -18.90 -11.24
C ASN A 150 -24.73 -18.01 -11.21
N THR A 151 -23.73 -18.39 -12.00
CA THR A 151 -22.60 -17.52 -12.36
C THR A 151 -22.87 -16.91 -13.73
N VAL A 152 -22.27 -15.74 -14.03
CA VAL A 152 -22.39 -15.13 -15.37
C VAL A 152 -21.93 -16.09 -16.46
N GLN A 153 -20.84 -16.83 -16.21
CA GLN A 153 -20.35 -17.87 -17.12
C GLN A 153 -21.38 -18.98 -17.33
N GLY A 154 -22.05 -19.42 -16.26
CA GLY A 154 -23.10 -20.45 -16.32
C GLY A 154 -24.30 -19.99 -17.15
N ILE A 155 -24.74 -18.75 -16.97
CA ILE A 155 -25.83 -18.14 -17.77
C ILE A 155 -25.41 -18.04 -19.24
N HIS A 156 -24.22 -17.49 -19.54
CA HIS A 156 -23.72 -17.38 -20.90
C HIS A 156 -23.59 -18.73 -21.59
N SER A 157 -23.08 -19.74 -20.88
CA SER A 157 -22.97 -21.11 -21.40
C SER A 157 -24.34 -21.76 -21.62
N GLY A 158 -25.31 -21.54 -20.73
CA GLY A 158 -26.69 -22.04 -20.87
C GLY A 158 -27.40 -21.44 -22.08
N LEU A 159 -27.25 -20.16 -22.33
CA LEU A 159 -27.83 -19.47 -23.49
C LEU A 159 -27.13 -19.79 -24.83
N THR A 160 -25.88 -20.25 -24.78
CA THR A 160 -25.09 -20.54 -25.99
C THR A 160 -25.14 -22.03 -26.35
N LEU A 161 -25.13 -22.90 -25.35
CA LEU A 161 -25.17 -24.35 -25.50
C LEU A 161 -26.48 -24.90 -24.92
N VAL A 162 -27.49 -25.01 -25.75
CA VAL A 162 -28.81 -25.55 -25.35
C VAL A 162 -28.61 -26.98 -24.80
N ARG A 163 -28.87 -27.17 -23.51
CA ARG A 163 -28.90 -28.45 -22.82
C ARG A 163 -30.28 -28.63 -22.21
N GLU A 164 -30.64 -29.89 -21.90
CA GLU A 164 -31.85 -30.20 -21.11
C GLU A 164 -31.76 -29.43 -19.78
N ASP A 165 -32.83 -28.80 -19.36
CA ASP A 165 -32.97 -27.96 -18.16
C ASP A 165 -32.11 -26.66 -18.12
N SER A 166 -31.52 -26.22 -19.25
CA SER A 166 -30.81 -24.96 -19.31
C SER A 166 -31.76 -23.76 -19.37
N ILE A 167 -31.31 -22.61 -18.87
CA ILE A 167 -32.00 -21.31 -19.03
C ILE A 167 -31.97 -20.93 -20.52
N THR A 168 -33.10 -20.62 -21.11
CA THR A 168 -33.23 -20.18 -22.51
C THR A 168 -33.65 -18.71 -22.61
N ILE A 169 -33.52 -18.13 -23.83
CA ILE A 169 -33.91 -16.74 -24.03
C ILE A 169 -35.44 -16.54 -23.93
N GLU A 170 -36.20 -17.57 -24.31
CA GLU A 170 -37.65 -17.59 -24.20
C GLU A 170 -38.14 -17.46 -22.76
N ASP A 171 -37.40 -18.01 -21.79
CA ASP A 171 -37.71 -17.82 -20.36
C ASP A 171 -37.76 -16.35 -19.97
N PHE A 172 -36.98 -15.50 -20.66
CA PHE A 172 -36.87 -14.06 -20.40
C PHE A 172 -37.81 -13.21 -21.25
N GLU A 173 -38.33 -13.72 -22.37
CA GLU A 173 -39.29 -13.06 -23.24
C GLU A 173 -40.71 -13.17 -22.69
N ASP A 174 -41.08 -14.35 -22.25
CA ASP A 174 -42.44 -14.68 -21.83
C ASP A 174 -42.79 -14.20 -20.41
N ARG A 175 -41.81 -13.96 -19.57
CA ARG A 175 -41.98 -13.60 -18.17
C ARG A 175 -41.21 -12.34 -17.81
N LYS A 176 -41.75 -11.57 -16.86
CA LYS A 176 -41.03 -10.45 -16.27
C LYS A 176 -40.12 -10.94 -15.13
N ILE A 177 -38.85 -10.62 -15.24
CA ILE A 177 -37.78 -11.15 -14.36
C ILE A 177 -37.00 -10.01 -13.72
N VAL A 178 -36.60 -10.21 -12.45
CA VAL A 178 -35.65 -9.33 -11.77
C VAL A 178 -34.27 -9.98 -11.79
N LEU A 179 -33.35 -9.36 -12.50
CA LEU A 179 -31.94 -9.70 -12.52
C LEU A 179 -31.24 -9.01 -11.35
N ILE A 180 -30.48 -9.78 -10.58
CA ILE A 180 -29.75 -9.31 -9.40
C ILE A 180 -28.28 -9.66 -9.59
N ALA A 181 -27.46 -8.67 -9.91
CA ALA A 181 -26.04 -8.81 -10.16
C ALA A 181 -25.23 -8.37 -8.94
N ASP A 182 -24.55 -9.29 -8.26
CA ASP A 182 -23.60 -8.94 -7.21
C ASP A 182 -22.17 -8.84 -7.76
N GLU A 183 -21.37 -7.95 -7.17
CA GLU A 183 -20.03 -7.56 -7.64
C GLU A 183 -20.03 -7.14 -9.13
N ALA A 184 -20.99 -6.29 -9.50
CA ALA A 184 -21.28 -5.90 -10.86
C ALA A 184 -20.12 -5.24 -11.62
N HIS A 185 -19.06 -4.79 -10.92
CA HIS A 185 -17.84 -4.26 -11.55
C HIS A 185 -17.13 -5.29 -12.44
N HIS A 186 -17.29 -6.59 -12.18
CA HIS A 186 -16.78 -7.65 -13.05
C HIS A 186 -17.57 -7.82 -14.35
N LEU A 187 -18.74 -7.22 -14.47
CA LEU A 187 -19.55 -7.20 -15.70
C LEU A 187 -19.18 -6.06 -16.65
N ASN A 188 -18.25 -5.19 -16.25
CA ASN A 188 -17.95 -3.96 -16.97
C ASN A 188 -16.64 -4.07 -17.77
N SER A 189 -16.73 -4.12 -19.08
CA SER A 189 -15.58 -4.04 -20.00
C SER A 189 -14.71 -2.78 -19.77
N THR A 190 -15.32 -1.67 -19.33
CA THR A 190 -14.64 -0.40 -19.08
C THR A 190 -13.77 -0.38 -17.82
N THR A 191 -13.95 -1.33 -16.90
CA THR A 191 -13.16 -1.44 -15.67
C THR A 191 -12.04 -2.47 -15.75
N ALA A 192 -12.03 -3.34 -16.78
CA ALA A 192 -11.01 -4.36 -16.96
C ALA A 192 -9.68 -3.76 -17.43
N LYS A 193 -8.59 -4.17 -16.77
CA LYS A 193 -7.22 -3.66 -17.03
C LYS A 193 -6.41 -4.49 -18.02
N ASP A 194 -6.83 -5.72 -18.29
CA ASP A 194 -6.15 -6.66 -19.19
C ASP A 194 -7.03 -7.00 -20.42
N LYS A 195 -6.42 -7.15 -21.58
CA LYS A 195 -7.14 -7.37 -22.86
C LYS A 195 -8.00 -8.64 -22.88
N GLU A 196 -7.54 -9.73 -22.22
CA GLU A 196 -8.31 -10.98 -22.17
C GLU A 196 -9.54 -10.84 -21.26
N GLU A 197 -9.41 -10.12 -20.16
CA GLU A 197 -10.52 -9.82 -19.24
C GLU A 197 -11.54 -8.89 -19.90
N ASN A 198 -11.10 -7.92 -20.73
CA ASN A 198 -11.98 -7.06 -21.50
C ASN A 198 -12.88 -7.84 -22.46
N VAL A 199 -12.33 -8.79 -23.23
CA VAL A 199 -13.12 -9.59 -24.17
C VAL A 199 -14.16 -10.46 -23.44
N ALA A 200 -13.79 -11.06 -22.30
CA ALA A 200 -14.73 -11.86 -21.51
C ALA A 200 -15.85 -10.98 -20.93
N ASN A 201 -15.50 -9.80 -20.40
CA ASN A 201 -16.46 -8.86 -19.82
C ASN A 201 -17.40 -8.25 -20.86
N GLU A 202 -16.95 -7.94 -22.07
CA GLU A 202 -17.81 -7.54 -23.18
C GLU A 202 -18.86 -8.61 -23.50
N THR A 203 -18.46 -9.88 -23.56
CA THR A 203 -19.37 -11.02 -23.80
C THR A 203 -20.39 -11.18 -22.67
N TRP A 204 -19.98 -10.95 -21.41
CA TRP A 204 -20.88 -11.06 -20.25
C TRP A 204 -21.86 -9.89 -20.20
N GLU A 205 -21.42 -8.67 -20.47
CA GLU A 205 -22.28 -7.48 -20.53
C GLU A 205 -23.34 -7.65 -21.63
N ASP A 206 -22.95 -8.15 -22.80
CA ASP A 206 -23.87 -8.45 -23.88
C ASP A 206 -24.91 -9.51 -23.50
N THR A 207 -24.50 -10.53 -22.77
CA THR A 207 -25.41 -11.58 -22.27
C THR A 207 -26.46 -11.00 -21.34
N VAL A 208 -26.03 -10.19 -20.35
CA VAL A 208 -26.94 -9.53 -19.40
C VAL A 208 -27.88 -8.54 -20.10
N ASN A 209 -27.37 -7.77 -21.06
CA ASN A 209 -28.18 -6.85 -21.83
C ASN A 209 -29.21 -7.57 -22.72
N ARG A 210 -28.85 -8.69 -23.35
CA ARG A 210 -29.80 -9.53 -24.10
C ARG A 210 -30.96 -10.00 -23.24
N ILE A 211 -30.66 -10.47 -22.01
CA ILE A 211 -31.70 -10.89 -21.07
C ILE A 211 -32.56 -9.68 -20.64
N LEU A 212 -31.92 -8.57 -20.29
CA LEU A 212 -32.64 -7.37 -19.85
C LEU A 212 -33.63 -6.88 -20.92
N PHE A 213 -33.19 -6.81 -22.18
CA PHE A 213 -34.00 -6.29 -23.28
C PHE A 213 -34.95 -7.33 -23.90
N ALA A 214 -34.88 -8.61 -23.50
CA ALA A 214 -35.80 -9.63 -23.98
C ALA A 214 -37.28 -9.28 -23.63
N ASN A 215 -37.50 -8.67 -22.47
CA ASN A 215 -38.82 -8.18 -22.08
C ASN A 215 -38.69 -6.77 -21.49
N LYS A 216 -39.57 -5.85 -21.92
CA LYS A 216 -39.57 -4.43 -21.46
C LYS A 216 -39.80 -4.27 -19.96
N ASP A 217 -40.41 -5.25 -19.31
CA ASP A 217 -40.70 -5.24 -17.89
C ASP A 217 -39.61 -5.95 -17.06
N ASN A 218 -38.55 -6.47 -17.70
CA ASN A 218 -37.39 -6.98 -17.00
C ASN A 218 -36.66 -5.85 -16.27
N VAL A 219 -36.12 -6.17 -15.09
CA VAL A 219 -35.44 -5.24 -14.19
C VAL A 219 -34.02 -5.71 -13.93
N LEU A 220 -33.04 -4.81 -13.95
CA LEU A 220 -31.67 -5.09 -13.56
C LEU A 220 -31.30 -4.27 -12.32
N LEU A 221 -30.92 -4.98 -11.26
CA LEU A 221 -30.42 -4.44 -10.01
C LEU A 221 -28.96 -4.84 -9.85
N GLU A 222 -28.05 -3.90 -9.99
CA GLU A 222 -26.62 -4.08 -9.84
C GLU A 222 -26.14 -3.65 -8.46
N TYR A 223 -25.25 -4.42 -7.86
CA TYR A 223 -24.63 -4.14 -6.56
C TYR A 223 -23.12 -4.23 -6.68
N THR A 224 -22.41 -3.19 -6.24
CA THR A 224 -20.94 -3.18 -6.23
C THR A 224 -20.38 -2.35 -5.09
N ALA A 225 -19.20 -2.70 -4.64
CA ALA A 225 -18.40 -1.88 -3.72
C ALA A 225 -17.38 -1.01 -4.45
N THR A 226 -17.08 -1.32 -5.70
CA THR A 226 -16.06 -0.65 -6.51
C THR A 226 -16.69 -0.07 -7.76
N CYS A 227 -16.83 1.26 -7.79
CA CYS A 227 -17.31 2.00 -8.94
C CYS A 227 -16.54 3.33 -9.00
N ASP A 228 -15.57 3.43 -9.91
CA ASP A 228 -14.80 4.67 -10.08
C ASP A 228 -15.63 5.72 -10.82
N VAL A 229 -16.38 6.50 -10.07
CA VAL A 229 -17.23 7.57 -10.61
C VAL A 229 -16.42 8.75 -11.21
N GLN A 230 -15.09 8.78 -11.02
CA GLN A 230 -14.19 9.77 -11.63
C GLN A 230 -13.75 9.35 -13.03
N ASP A 231 -13.75 8.04 -13.33
CA ASP A 231 -13.49 7.56 -14.68
C ASP A 231 -14.61 7.99 -15.64
N VAL A 232 -14.22 8.59 -16.78
CA VAL A 232 -15.16 9.18 -17.76
C VAL A 232 -16.09 8.11 -18.34
N ASN A 233 -15.59 6.92 -18.63
CA ASN A 233 -16.37 5.84 -19.23
C ASN A 233 -17.39 5.27 -18.23
N VAL A 234 -16.93 5.01 -17.00
CA VAL A 234 -17.79 4.57 -15.90
C VAL A 234 -18.86 5.61 -15.60
N ARG A 235 -18.49 6.89 -15.55
CA ARG A 235 -19.40 8.00 -15.37
C ARG A 235 -20.47 8.05 -16.45
N ASN A 236 -20.09 7.97 -17.72
CA ASN A 236 -21.05 8.02 -18.84
C ASN A 236 -22.03 6.85 -18.81
N LYS A 237 -21.57 5.65 -18.44
CA LYS A 237 -22.39 4.44 -18.35
C LYS A 237 -23.38 4.47 -17.19
N TYR A 238 -22.98 4.99 -16.03
CA TYR A 238 -23.74 4.92 -14.79
C TYR A 238 -24.35 6.25 -14.30
N LEU A 239 -24.20 7.33 -15.07
CA LEU A 239 -24.69 8.65 -14.71
C LEU A 239 -26.18 8.66 -14.30
N ASP A 240 -27.01 7.88 -15.00
CA ASP A 240 -28.45 7.80 -14.80
C ASP A 240 -28.90 6.48 -14.11
N LYS A 241 -27.96 5.71 -13.55
CA LYS A 241 -28.22 4.39 -12.97
C LYS A 241 -27.88 4.26 -11.48
N ILE A 242 -26.88 5.01 -10.97
CA ILE A 242 -26.54 4.93 -9.55
C ILE A 242 -27.67 5.55 -8.73
N VAL A 243 -28.54 4.69 -8.19
CA VAL A 243 -29.67 5.11 -7.35
C VAL A 243 -29.22 5.50 -5.96
N TYR A 244 -28.19 4.85 -5.44
CA TYR A 244 -27.65 5.08 -4.10
C TYR A 244 -26.12 4.97 -4.13
N ASN A 245 -25.46 5.97 -3.54
CA ASN A 245 -24.00 6.02 -3.45
C ASN A 245 -23.56 6.14 -1.99
N PHE A 246 -23.08 5.04 -1.44
CA PHE A 246 -22.52 4.94 -0.08
C PHE A 246 -21.22 4.15 -0.11
N ASP A 247 -20.21 4.77 -0.73
CA ASP A 247 -18.87 4.23 -0.92
C ASP A 247 -18.13 3.98 0.41
N LEU A 248 -16.95 3.41 0.35
CA LEU A 248 -16.16 3.08 1.55
C LEU A 248 -15.79 4.34 2.35
N ARG A 249 -15.60 5.47 1.70
CA ARG A 249 -15.30 6.76 2.36
C ARG A 249 -16.48 7.20 3.24
N ARG A 250 -17.70 7.28 2.68
CA ARG A 250 -18.90 7.63 3.45
C ARG A 250 -19.20 6.63 4.55
N PHE A 251 -18.95 5.34 4.27
CA PHE A 251 -19.10 4.26 5.24
C PHE A 251 -18.15 4.42 6.44
N ARG A 252 -16.90 4.81 6.18
CA ARG A 252 -15.91 5.13 7.21
C ARG A 252 -16.25 6.39 8.00
N GLU A 253 -16.62 7.47 7.31
CA GLU A 253 -16.99 8.75 7.93
C GLU A 253 -18.21 8.60 8.86
N ALA A 254 -19.16 7.75 8.49
CA ALA A 254 -20.31 7.39 9.32
C ALA A 254 -19.98 6.44 10.49
N GLY A 255 -18.71 6.02 10.65
CA GLY A 255 -18.26 5.21 11.78
C GLY A 255 -18.48 3.70 11.65
N TYR A 256 -18.79 3.19 10.46
CA TYR A 256 -19.07 1.76 10.24
C TYR A 256 -17.83 0.91 9.87
N THR A 257 -16.62 1.48 9.99
CA THR A 257 -15.36 0.73 9.86
C THR A 257 -14.58 0.81 11.16
N LYS A 258 -13.63 -0.10 11.35
CA LYS A 258 -12.53 0.11 12.31
C LYS A 258 -11.68 1.30 11.87
N GLU A 259 -11.01 1.94 12.83
CA GLU A 259 -9.92 2.86 12.49
C GLU A 259 -8.72 2.06 11.97
N PHE A 260 -7.87 2.70 11.20
CA PHE A 260 -6.68 2.06 10.63
C PHE A 260 -5.42 2.70 11.19
N ALA A 261 -4.53 1.89 11.76
CA ALA A 261 -3.22 2.33 12.22
C ALA A 261 -2.10 1.48 11.59
N ASN A 262 -1.12 2.17 11.02
CA ASN A 262 0.06 1.54 10.44
C ASN A 262 1.21 1.55 11.45
N LEU A 263 1.60 0.38 11.94
CA LEU A 263 2.73 0.19 12.86
C LEU A 263 3.99 -0.19 12.08
N GLN A 264 4.90 0.77 11.98
CA GLN A 264 6.17 0.62 11.28
C GLN A 264 7.25 0.19 12.27
N SER A 265 8.00 -0.86 11.95
CA SER A 265 9.14 -1.26 12.77
C SER A 265 10.24 -1.90 11.93
N ASN A 266 11.50 -1.72 12.37
CA ASN A 266 12.67 -2.37 11.79
C ASN A 266 12.92 -3.77 12.37
N ASN A 267 12.01 -4.30 13.16
CA ASN A 267 12.10 -5.64 13.71
C ASN A 267 12.07 -6.71 12.60
N ASP A 268 12.69 -7.85 12.86
CA ASP A 268 12.59 -9.03 12.00
C ASP A 268 11.13 -9.52 11.90
N LYS A 269 10.89 -10.55 11.12
CA LYS A 269 9.54 -11.12 10.91
C LYS A 269 8.91 -11.59 12.23
N PHE A 270 9.72 -12.21 13.11
CA PHE A 270 9.23 -12.68 14.39
C PHE A 270 8.91 -11.53 15.34
N GLY A 271 9.77 -10.51 15.43
CA GLY A 271 9.53 -9.33 16.26
C GLY A 271 8.30 -8.54 15.84
N LYS A 272 8.04 -8.36 14.52
CA LYS A 272 6.79 -7.77 14.02
C LYS A 272 5.57 -8.60 14.39
N THR A 273 5.68 -9.92 14.28
CA THR A 273 4.61 -10.83 14.70
C THR A 273 4.38 -10.72 16.19
N LEU A 274 5.42 -10.73 17.02
CA LEU A 274 5.32 -10.60 18.47
C LEU A 274 4.61 -9.28 18.88
N GLN A 275 4.89 -8.17 18.22
CA GLN A 275 4.15 -6.91 18.41
C GLN A 275 2.64 -7.12 18.21
N ALA A 276 2.25 -7.79 17.12
CA ALA A 276 0.84 -8.08 16.83
C ALA A 276 0.22 -9.01 17.90
N LEU A 277 0.96 -10.03 18.36
CA LEU A 277 0.45 -10.95 19.39
C LEU A 277 0.22 -10.23 20.72
N ILE A 278 1.14 -9.36 21.15
CA ILE A 278 0.99 -8.54 22.35
C ILE A 278 -0.28 -7.66 22.26
N MET A 279 -0.47 -6.97 21.13
CA MET A 279 -1.63 -6.11 20.94
C MET A 279 -2.94 -6.92 20.85
N SER A 280 -2.88 -8.11 20.28
CA SER A 280 -4.02 -9.04 20.22
C SER A 280 -4.41 -9.58 21.60
N GLU A 281 -3.43 -9.89 22.47
CA GLU A 281 -3.70 -10.27 23.88
C GLU A 281 -4.30 -9.12 24.67
N TYR A 282 -3.73 -7.92 24.55
CA TYR A 282 -4.28 -6.73 25.18
C TYR A 282 -5.76 -6.53 24.81
N ARG A 283 -6.07 -6.61 23.52
CA ARG A 283 -7.43 -6.45 22.99
C ARG A 283 -8.37 -7.55 23.49
N LYS A 284 -7.92 -8.82 23.51
CA LYS A 284 -8.69 -9.95 24.05
C LYS A 284 -9.07 -9.74 25.51
N LEU A 285 -8.07 -9.40 26.34
CA LEU A 285 -8.28 -9.18 27.77
C LEU A 285 -9.22 -7.99 28.05
N LEU A 286 -9.15 -6.91 27.24
CA LEU A 286 -10.11 -5.81 27.31
C LEU A 286 -11.54 -6.25 26.98
N PHE A 287 -11.71 -7.07 25.94
CA PHE A 287 -13.04 -7.62 25.62
C PHE A 287 -13.56 -8.51 26.74
N GLU A 288 -12.72 -9.40 27.30
CA GLU A 288 -13.09 -10.28 28.39
C GLU A 288 -13.46 -9.51 29.68
N GLN A 289 -12.68 -8.47 30.02
CA GLN A 289 -12.97 -7.59 31.17
C GLN A 289 -14.35 -6.91 31.05
N ASN A 290 -14.79 -6.63 29.83
CA ASN A 290 -16.09 -6.02 29.55
C ASN A 290 -17.18 -7.04 29.16
N ASN A 291 -16.97 -8.33 29.44
CA ASN A 291 -17.92 -9.42 29.13
C ASN A 291 -18.28 -9.53 27.63
N VAL A 292 -17.40 -9.15 26.73
CA VAL A 292 -17.56 -9.27 25.28
C VAL A 292 -16.77 -10.47 24.78
N SER A 293 -17.43 -11.45 24.19
CA SER A 293 -16.81 -12.70 23.70
C SER A 293 -16.31 -12.56 22.25
N ILE A 294 -15.42 -11.61 21.98
CA ILE A 294 -14.73 -11.47 20.68
C ILE A 294 -13.33 -12.01 20.81
N ARG A 295 -12.94 -12.90 19.88
CA ARG A 295 -11.58 -13.43 19.79
C ARG A 295 -10.84 -12.71 18.66
N PRO A 296 -9.88 -11.81 18.97
CA PRO A 296 -9.11 -11.10 17.96
C PRO A 296 -8.25 -12.05 17.15
N VAL A 297 -8.32 -11.93 15.83
CA VAL A 297 -7.56 -12.71 14.86
C VAL A 297 -6.38 -11.90 14.33
N VAL A 298 -5.23 -12.55 14.21
CA VAL A 298 -3.98 -12.03 13.62
C VAL A 298 -3.72 -12.74 12.29
N LEU A 299 -3.51 -11.98 11.23
CA LEU A 299 -3.23 -12.49 9.89
C LEU A 299 -1.76 -12.26 9.53
N LEU A 300 -1.05 -13.31 9.18
CA LEU A 300 0.35 -13.31 8.79
C LEU A 300 0.47 -13.48 7.27
N LYS A 301 0.72 -12.37 6.55
CA LYS A 301 0.79 -12.35 5.08
C LYS A 301 2.21 -12.51 4.58
N SER A 302 2.45 -13.55 3.78
CA SER A 302 3.69 -13.81 3.05
C SER A 302 3.51 -13.58 1.55
N LYS A 303 4.62 -13.40 0.82
CA LYS A 303 4.60 -13.20 -0.64
C LYS A 303 4.51 -14.53 -1.42
N LYS A 304 5.10 -15.60 -0.89
CA LYS A 304 5.17 -16.92 -1.53
C LYS A 304 4.85 -18.02 -0.53
N ILE A 305 4.25 -19.09 -1.01
CA ILE A 305 3.89 -20.28 -0.20
C ILE A 305 5.13 -20.86 0.50
N LYS A 306 6.27 -20.96 -0.20
CA LYS A 306 7.51 -21.46 0.38
C LYS A 306 7.98 -20.60 1.58
N ASP A 307 7.89 -19.27 1.45
CA ASP A 307 8.31 -18.32 2.49
C ASP A 307 7.36 -18.40 3.69
N SER A 308 6.07 -18.56 3.45
CA SER A 308 5.04 -18.74 4.47
C SER A 308 5.25 -20.04 5.26
N ASN A 309 5.42 -21.15 4.58
CA ASN A 309 5.68 -22.46 5.23
C ASN A 309 7.02 -22.49 5.96
N GLY A 310 8.03 -21.78 5.44
CA GLY A 310 9.31 -21.59 6.14
C GLY A 310 9.14 -20.83 7.45
N PHE A 311 8.44 -19.69 7.39
CA PHE A 311 8.17 -18.87 8.55
C PHE A 311 7.24 -19.55 9.56
N TYR A 312 6.26 -20.33 9.13
CA TYR A 312 5.40 -21.14 9.99
C TYR A 312 6.22 -22.03 10.96
N ARG A 313 7.21 -22.75 10.42
CA ARG A 313 8.11 -23.59 11.23
C ARG A 313 9.02 -22.78 12.15
N GLU A 314 9.62 -21.72 11.62
CA GLU A 314 10.48 -20.81 12.38
C GLU A 314 9.71 -20.14 13.52
N PHE A 315 8.47 -19.72 13.26
CA PHE A 315 7.63 -19.07 14.24
C PHE A 315 7.40 -19.95 15.47
N TYR A 316 7.01 -21.21 15.30
CA TYR A 316 6.76 -22.10 16.44
C TYR A 316 8.02 -22.48 17.20
N GLN A 317 9.16 -22.59 16.51
CA GLN A 317 10.45 -22.76 17.19
C GLN A 317 10.80 -21.55 18.05
N LYS A 318 10.62 -20.35 17.56
CA LYS A 318 10.88 -19.10 18.29
C LYS A 318 9.85 -18.85 19.38
N LEU A 319 8.58 -19.15 19.14
CA LEU A 319 7.51 -19.03 20.14
C LEU A 319 7.76 -19.91 21.36
N ALA A 320 8.19 -21.15 21.15
CA ALA A 320 8.55 -22.05 22.26
C ALA A 320 9.67 -21.48 23.15
N LEU A 321 10.61 -20.74 22.55
CA LEU A 321 11.75 -20.10 23.22
C LEU A 321 11.48 -18.65 23.64
N LEU A 322 10.25 -18.16 23.53
CA LEU A 322 9.90 -16.78 23.89
C LEU A 322 10.18 -16.51 25.38
N THR A 323 10.81 -15.37 25.66
CA THR A 323 11.17 -14.94 27.03
C THR A 323 10.61 -13.54 27.34
N ALA A 324 10.53 -13.22 28.63
CA ALA A 324 10.12 -11.90 29.11
C ALA A 324 11.04 -10.76 28.60
N GLU A 325 12.33 -11.04 28.38
CA GLU A 325 13.30 -10.09 27.85
C GLU A 325 12.93 -9.63 26.43
N GLN A 326 12.43 -10.54 25.59
CA GLN A 326 11.98 -10.20 24.23
C GLN A 326 10.73 -9.32 24.24
N ILE A 327 9.80 -9.54 25.18
CA ILE A 327 8.64 -8.67 25.39
C ILE A 327 9.10 -7.30 25.92
N LEU A 328 10.05 -7.27 26.85
CA LEU A 328 10.63 -6.04 27.37
C LEU A 328 11.30 -5.22 26.24
N ALA A 329 11.99 -5.87 25.31
CA ALA A 329 12.59 -5.21 24.16
C ALA A 329 11.52 -4.55 23.28
N ILE A 330 10.37 -5.22 23.05
CA ILE A 330 9.22 -4.64 22.34
C ILE A 330 8.63 -3.44 23.11
N LYS A 331 8.47 -3.55 24.44
CA LYS A 331 8.02 -2.44 25.29
C LYS A 331 8.92 -1.22 25.14
N THR A 332 10.23 -1.42 25.22
CA THR A 332 11.22 -0.35 25.17
C THR A 332 11.27 0.31 23.78
N SER A 333 11.24 -0.49 22.71
CA SER A 333 11.28 0.03 21.33
C SER A 333 10.00 0.78 20.90
N ASN A 334 8.92 0.66 21.66
CA ASN A 334 7.63 1.32 21.37
C ASN A 334 7.19 2.25 22.54
N ALA A 335 8.12 2.76 23.35
CA ALA A 335 7.82 3.56 24.54
C ALA A 335 7.09 4.89 24.22
N GLU A 336 7.23 5.42 23.00
CA GLU A 336 6.57 6.63 22.53
C GLU A 336 5.22 6.36 21.83
N ASN A 337 4.93 5.10 21.53
CA ASN A 337 3.67 4.75 20.86
C ASN A 337 2.54 4.56 21.89
N GLN A 338 1.53 5.44 21.85
CA GLN A 338 0.43 5.47 22.82
C GLN A 338 -0.32 4.14 22.92
N LEU A 339 -0.50 3.39 21.82
CA LEU A 339 -1.17 2.09 21.83
C LEU A 339 -0.38 1.07 22.69
N PHE A 340 0.95 1.02 22.54
CA PHE A 340 1.80 0.16 23.35
C PHE A 340 1.89 0.63 24.81
N VAL A 341 1.95 1.94 25.02
CA VAL A 341 1.92 2.52 26.38
C VAL A 341 0.65 2.09 27.11
N ASN A 342 -0.51 2.16 26.45
CA ASN A 342 -1.79 1.73 27.01
C ASN A 342 -1.80 0.22 27.30
N ALA A 343 -1.27 -0.59 26.38
CA ALA A 343 -1.21 -2.05 26.54
C ALA A 343 -0.39 -2.45 27.77
N PHE A 344 0.83 -1.92 27.89
CA PHE A 344 1.70 -2.28 29.02
C PHE A 344 1.20 -1.72 30.35
N LYS A 345 0.61 -0.51 30.37
CA LYS A 345 -0.09 0.01 31.56
C LYS A 345 -1.26 -0.89 31.97
N PHE A 346 -2.01 -1.41 31.00
CA PHE A 346 -3.11 -2.34 31.29
C PHE A 346 -2.59 -3.63 31.92
N PHE A 347 -1.53 -4.23 31.37
CA PHE A 347 -0.94 -5.44 31.96
C PHE A 347 -0.46 -5.20 33.40
N GLU A 348 0.25 -4.09 33.63
CA GLU A 348 0.71 -3.69 34.98
C GLU A 348 -0.45 -3.48 35.95
N ASN A 349 -1.50 -2.77 35.53
CA ASN A 349 -2.67 -2.50 36.39
C ASN A 349 -3.51 -3.74 36.71
N ASN A 350 -3.39 -4.80 35.92
CA ASN A 350 -4.06 -6.07 36.13
C ASN A 350 -3.12 -7.17 36.68
N ASP A 351 -1.96 -6.80 37.23
CA ASP A 351 -0.95 -7.69 37.81
C ASP A 351 -0.45 -8.80 36.87
N ILE A 352 -0.47 -8.51 35.53
CA ILE A 352 0.06 -9.43 34.53
C ILE A 352 1.55 -9.15 34.32
N SER A 353 2.40 -9.98 34.86
CA SER A 353 3.86 -9.90 34.69
C SER A 353 4.25 -10.22 33.25
N LEU A 354 5.47 -9.84 32.85
CA LEU A 354 5.98 -10.17 31.50
C LEU A 354 6.09 -11.69 31.28
N ASP A 355 6.40 -12.46 32.33
CA ASP A 355 6.41 -13.93 32.26
C ASP A 355 5.00 -14.50 32.08
N ALA A 356 4.01 -13.97 32.82
CA ALA A 356 2.61 -14.34 32.62
C ALA A 356 2.11 -14.00 31.21
N LEU A 357 2.54 -12.86 30.64
CA LEU A 357 2.22 -12.50 29.26
C LEU A 357 2.89 -13.45 28.26
N VAL A 358 4.11 -13.92 28.52
CA VAL A 358 4.76 -14.97 27.71
C VAL A 358 3.89 -16.24 27.69
N ASP A 359 3.42 -16.67 28.86
CA ASP A 359 2.60 -17.89 28.97
C ASP A 359 1.26 -17.74 28.26
N LEU A 360 0.60 -16.58 28.39
CA LEU A 360 -0.64 -16.28 27.67
C LEU A 360 -0.43 -16.34 26.15
N ILE A 361 0.62 -15.70 25.64
CA ILE A 361 0.94 -15.72 24.21
C ILE A 361 1.23 -17.14 23.73
N LYS A 362 2.00 -17.94 24.48
CA LYS A 362 2.28 -19.33 24.11
C LYS A 362 1.02 -20.20 24.08
N LEU A 363 0.10 -19.98 25.02
CA LEU A 363 -1.16 -20.71 25.10
C LEU A 363 -2.11 -20.33 23.95
N ASP A 364 -2.35 -19.03 23.78
CA ASP A 364 -3.38 -18.54 22.89
C ASP A 364 -3.00 -18.60 21.39
N PHE A 365 -1.70 -18.65 21.11
CA PHE A 365 -1.18 -18.77 19.75
C PHE A 365 -0.43 -20.09 19.54
N ALA A 366 -0.77 -21.12 20.32
CA ALA A 366 -0.29 -22.47 20.10
C ALA A 366 -0.67 -22.97 18.70
N ILE A 367 -0.01 -24.04 18.24
CA ILE A 367 -0.21 -24.59 16.90
C ILE A 367 -1.67 -24.98 16.63
N GLU A 368 -2.36 -25.43 17.65
CA GLU A 368 -3.78 -25.83 17.63
C GLU A 368 -4.72 -24.65 17.38
N HIS A 369 -4.26 -23.43 17.69
CA HIS A 369 -5.02 -22.19 17.49
C HIS A 369 -4.60 -21.45 16.21
N SER A 370 -3.90 -22.12 15.29
CA SER A 370 -3.46 -21.55 14.03
C SER A 370 -3.93 -22.34 12.83
N VAL A 371 -4.16 -21.66 11.72
CA VAL A 371 -4.49 -22.26 10.44
C VAL A 371 -3.52 -21.82 9.35
N ASN A 372 -2.99 -22.80 8.60
CA ASN A 372 -2.11 -22.55 7.47
C ASN A 372 -2.88 -22.71 6.16
N MET A 373 -3.31 -21.59 5.57
CA MET A 373 -4.08 -21.54 4.31
C MET A 373 -3.26 -21.93 3.06
N ASN A 374 -1.96 -22.14 3.20
CA ASN A 374 -1.11 -22.56 2.08
C ASN A 374 -1.25 -24.06 1.79
N GLU A 375 -1.72 -24.82 2.75
CA GLU A 375 -2.14 -26.21 2.59
C GLU A 375 -3.63 -26.20 2.26
N PHE A 376 -3.95 -26.30 0.97
CA PHE A 376 -5.33 -26.19 0.50
C PHE A 376 -6.13 -27.43 0.92
N SER A 377 -7.05 -27.23 1.87
CA SER A 377 -8.14 -28.16 2.16
C SER A 377 -9.46 -27.37 2.25
N LYS A 378 -10.57 -28.00 1.92
CA LYS A 378 -11.90 -27.42 2.13
C LYS A 378 -12.15 -27.11 3.62
N GLU A 379 -11.55 -27.92 4.49
CA GLU A 379 -11.62 -27.78 5.94
C GLU A 379 -10.97 -26.47 6.41
N ASN A 380 -9.77 -26.13 5.93
CA ASN A 380 -9.11 -24.87 6.26
C ASN A 380 -9.91 -23.65 5.76
N GLU A 381 -10.57 -23.79 4.62
CA GLU A 381 -11.43 -22.73 4.08
C GLU A 381 -12.70 -22.54 4.93
N GLU A 382 -13.31 -23.61 5.42
CA GLU A 382 -14.44 -23.57 6.35
C GLU A 382 -14.03 -22.95 7.71
N ILE A 383 -12.87 -23.34 8.27
CA ILE A 383 -12.32 -22.77 9.51
C ILE A 383 -12.16 -21.25 9.39
N VAL A 384 -11.52 -20.79 8.32
CA VAL A 384 -11.25 -19.36 8.13
C VAL A 384 -12.52 -18.55 7.86
N ASN A 385 -13.54 -19.16 7.23
CA ASN A 385 -14.83 -18.50 7.02
C ASN A 385 -15.72 -18.44 8.28
N SER A 386 -15.42 -19.25 9.29
CA SER A 386 -16.15 -19.32 10.57
C SER A 386 -15.42 -18.65 11.75
N LEU A 387 -14.34 -17.89 11.53
CA LEU A 387 -13.53 -17.27 12.59
C LEU A 387 -14.33 -16.34 13.53
N ASP A 388 -15.47 -15.81 13.08
CA ASP A 388 -16.37 -14.99 13.89
C ASP A 388 -17.36 -15.81 14.74
N GLU A 389 -17.43 -17.13 14.56
CA GLU A 389 -18.34 -17.99 15.29
C GLU A 389 -17.79 -18.29 16.69
N LYS A 390 -18.68 -18.40 17.67
CA LYS A 390 -18.29 -18.57 19.08
C LYS A 390 -17.50 -19.84 19.35
N ASP A 391 -17.74 -20.89 18.59
CA ASP A 391 -17.10 -22.19 18.74
C ASP A 391 -15.72 -22.26 18.05
N ASN A 392 -15.38 -21.27 17.21
CA ASN A 392 -14.09 -21.22 16.53
C ASN A 392 -13.01 -20.69 17.49
N HIS A 393 -11.96 -21.49 17.71
CA HIS A 393 -10.87 -21.19 18.63
C HIS A 393 -9.58 -20.70 17.93
N TYR A 394 -9.59 -20.61 16.62
CA TYR A 394 -8.41 -20.18 15.84
C TYR A 394 -8.20 -18.65 15.95
N ARG A 395 -6.95 -18.26 16.18
CA ARG A 395 -6.54 -16.85 16.35
C ARG A 395 -5.44 -16.40 15.41
N LEU A 396 -4.72 -17.34 14.76
CA LEU A 396 -3.58 -17.04 13.90
C LEU A 396 -3.75 -17.66 12.52
N VAL A 397 -3.66 -16.84 11.47
CA VAL A 397 -3.87 -17.27 10.09
C VAL A 397 -2.63 -16.98 9.24
N PHE A 398 -2.03 -18.03 8.67
CA PHE A 398 -0.91 -17.90 7.73
C PHE A 398 -1.41 -17.95 6.30
N ILE A 399 -1.07 -16.93 5.47
CA ILE A 399 -1.62 -16.78 4.12
C ILE A 399 -0.62 -16.17 3.14
N VAL A 400 -0.83 -16.45 1.84
CA VAL A 400 -0.16 -15.76 0.72
C VAL A 400 -1.17 -14.89 -0.05
N ASP A 401 -2.04 -15.42 -0.89
CA ASP A 401 -2.90 -14.60 -1.75
C ASP A 401 -4.40 -14.99 -1.76
N LYS A 402 -4.81 -16.02 -1.03
CA LYS A 402 -6.13 -16.70 -1.23
C LYS A 402 -7.35 -16.06 -0.58
N LEU A 403 -7.21 -14.99 0.22
CA LEU A 403 -8.36 -14.39 0.94
C LEU A 403 -8.85 -13.08 0.29
N THR A 404 -8.66 -12.91 -1.02
CA THR A 404 -8.94 -11.62 -1.67
C THR A 404 -10.41 -11.39 -2.00
N GLU A 405 -11.20 -12.41 -2.36
CA GLU A 405 -12.62 -12.24 -2.67
C GLU A 405 -13.52 -13.21 -1.90
N GLY A 406 -14.66 -12.71 -1.41
CA GLY A 406 -15.63 -13.50 -0.65
C GLY A 406 -15.31 -13.73 0.83
N TRP A 407 -14.11 -13.40 1.32
CA TRP A 407 -13.74 -13.51 2.72
C TRP A 407 -14.32 -12.36 3.55
N ASP A 408 -14.95 -12.68 4.67
CA ASP A 408 -15.70 -11.72 5.51
C ASP A 408 -15.55 -12.11 6.98
N VAL A 409 -14.46 -11.64 7.60
CA VAL A 409 -14.16 -11.88 9.02
C VAL A 409 -14.02 -10.55 9.73
N LEU A 410 -14.93 -10.30 10.68
CA LEU A 410 -15.02 -9.05 11.43
C LEU A 410 -14.01 -9.02 12.60
N SER A 411 -13.67 -10.19 13.13
CA SER A 411 -12.70 -10.35 14.22
C SER A 411 -11.23 -10.20 13.81
N LEU A 412 -10.92 -9.90 12.54
CA LEU A 412 -9.57 -9.56 12.10
C LEU A 412 -9.19 -8.17 12.62
N PHE A 413 -8.14 -8.09 13.45
CA PHE A 413 -7.68 -6.83 14.04
C PHE A 413 -6.20 -6.54 13.78
N ASP A 414 -5.40 -7.54 13.40
CA ASP A 414 -3.98 -7.37 13.12
C ASP A 414 -3.61 -8.04 11.81
N ILE A 415 -2.89 -7.31 10.95
CA ILE A 415 -2.30 -7.83 9.72
C ILE A 415 -0.80 -7.60 9.78
N VAL A 416 -0.01 -8.66 9.71
CA VAL A 416 1.45 -8.61 9.72
C VAL A 416 2.00 -8.91 8.34
N ARG A 417 2.68 -7.96 7.74
CA ARG A 417 3.37 -8.11 6.45
C ARG A 417 4.77 -8.71 6.67
N LEU A 418 4.97 -9.94 6.20
CA LEU A 418 6.19 -10.72 6.40
C LEU A 418 7.21 -10.62 5.26
N TYR A 419 7.03 -9.71 4.32
CA TYR A 419 7.91 -9.55 3.16
C TYR A 419 8.21 -8.08 2.88
N GLU A 420 9.32 -7.87 2.19
CA GLU A 420 9.76 -6.57 1.70
C GLU A 420 9.57 -6.54 0.19
N THR A 421 8.91 -5.53 -0.34
CA THR A 421 8.81 -5.30 -1.78
C THR A 421 9.61 -4.05 -2.13
N ARG A 422 10.64 -4.20 -2.99
CA ARG A 422 11.42 -3.08 -3.53
C ARG A 422 10.93 -2.60 -4.91
N GLN A 423 9.79 -3.10 -5.39
CA GLN A 423 9.27 -2.74 -6.72
C GLN A 423 8.03 -1.88 -6.56
N GLY A 424 8.21 -0.55 -6.65
CA GLY A 424 7.12 0.37 -6.98
C GLY A 424 6.63 0.14 -8.42
N GLY A 425 5.41 0.53 -8.73
CA GLY A 425 4.88 0.48 -10.09
C GLY A 425 5.74 1.34 -11.04
N ALA A 426 5.83 0.94 -12.32
CA ALA A 426 6.51 1.73 -13.32
C ALA A 426 5.86 3.12 -13.46
N ASN A 427 6.66 4.16 -13.60
CA ASN A 427 6.22 5.56 -13.82
C ASN A 427 5.37 6.16 -12.68
N GLY A 428 5.58 5.77 -11.41
CA GLY A 428 4.84 6.29 -10.26
C GLY A 428 3.42 5.72 -10.10
N ALA A 429 3.04 4.71 -10.89
CA ALA A 429 1.77 4.00 -10.70
C ALA A 429 1.83 3.10 -9.44
N ILE A 430 0.69 2.95 -8.76
CA ILE A 430 0.57 2.04 -7.62
C ILE A 430 0.72 0.60 -8.09
N SER A 431 1.51 -0.21 -7.38
CA SER A 431 1.73 -1.61 -7.76
C SER A 431 0.46 -2.46 -7.56
N LYS A 432 0.28 -3.50 -8.38
CA LYS A 432 -0.84 -4.46 -8.22
C LYS A 432 -0.84 -5.10 -6.81
N TYR A 433 0.34 -5.31 -6.21
CA TYR A 433 0.48 -5.84 -4.86
C TYR A 433 -0.03 -4.86 -3.80
N THR A 434 0.32 -3.58 -3.90
CA THR A 434 -0.14 -2.55 -2.96
C THR A 434 -1.65 -2.35 -3.05
N ILE A 435 -2.23 -2.43 -4.25
CA ILE A 435 -3.70 -2.41 -4.43
C ILE A 435 -4.35 -3.63 -3.73
N SER A 436 -3.80 -4.83 -3.91
CA SER A 436 -4.31 -6.04 -3.24
C SER A 436 -4.18 -5.95 -1.71
N GLU A 437 -3.12 -5.33 -1.20
CA GLU A 437 -2.96 -5.07 0.24
C GLU A 437 -3.98 -4.05 0.75
N ALA A 438 -4.21 -2.96 0.03
CA ALA A 438 -5.25 -1.98 0.38
C ALA A 438 -6.64 -2.61 0.40
N GLN A 439 -6.95 -3.52 -0.54
CA GLN A 439 -8.19 -4.28 -0.54
C GLN A 439 -8.32 -5.22 0.68
N LEU A 440 -7.22 -5.90 1.05
CA LEU A 440 -7.19 -6.75 2.25
C LEU A 440 -7.40 -5.93 3.53
N ILE A 441 -6.72 -4.78 3.64
CA ILE A 441 -6.89 -3.82 4.74
C ILE A 441 -8.35 -3.34 4.79
N GLY A 442 -8.95 -3.00 3.64
CA GLY A 442 -10.36 -2.61 3.54
C GLY A 442 -11.33 -3.66 4.05
N ARG A 443 -11.03 -4.95 3.84
CA ARG A 443 -11.81 -6.07 4.39
C ARG A 443 -11.61 -6.21 5.90
N GLY A 444 -10.36 -6.13 6.38
CA GLY A 444 -10.03 -6.16 7.81
C GLY A 444 -10.58 -4.96 8.58
N ALA A 445 -10.71 -3.81 7.93
CA ALA A 445 -11.27 -2.60 8.52
C ALA A 445 -12.80 -2.64 8.73
N ARG A 446 -13.49 -3.70 8.31
CA ARG A 446 -14.92 -3.86 8.63
C ARG A 446 -15.14 -3.87 10.13
N TYR A 447 -16.14 -3.12 10.57
CA TYR A 447 -16.40 -2.97 11.98
C TYR A 447 -16.92 -4.28 12.60
N CYS A 448 -16.30 -4.71 13.70
CA CYS A 448 -16.76 -5.83 14.51
C CYS A 448 -17.74 -5.30 15.57
N PRO A 449 -19.03 -5.64 15.51
CA PRO A 449 -20.03 -5.04 16.38
C PRO A 449 -19.87 -5.47 17.83
N PHE A 450 -19.69 -4.51 18.76
CA PHE A 450 -19.70 -4.72 20.22
C PHE A 450 -20.19 -3.47 20.95
N LYS A 451 -20.48 -3.61 22.24
CA LYS A 451 -20.67 -2.50 23.17
C LYS A 451 -20.12 -2.88 24.55
N PHE A 452 -19.59 -1.92 25.26
CA PHE A 452 -19.17 -2.08 26.66
C PHE A 452 -20.24 -1.57 27.61
N ASP A 453 -21.00 -0.55 27.19
CA ASP A 453 -22.10 0.05 27.96
C ASP A 453 -23.41 -0.01 27.18
N ASP A 454 -24.53 -0.02 27.86
CA ASP A 454 -25.86 -0.14 27.24
C ASP A 454 -26.23 1.06 26.36
N ASP A 455 -25.74 2.24 26.68
CA ASP A 455 -25.98 3.48 25.93
C ASP A 455 -25.16 3.57 24.60
N GLN A 456 -24.20 2.66 24.40
CA GLN A 456 -23.35 2.67 23.22
C GLN A 456 -24.03 2.04 22.01
N GLN A 457 -23.81 2.62 20.82
CA GLN A 457 -24.21 2.01 19.57
C GLN A 457 -23.33 0.80 19.26
N ARG A 458 -23.95 -0.36 19.04
CA ARG A 458 -23.23 -1.62 18.85
C ARG A 458 -22.37 -1.66 17.59
N ASP A 459 -22.80 -1.03 16.51
CA ASP A 459 -22.32 -1.20 15.12
C ASP A 459 -21.61 0.02 14.56
N LYS A 460 -21.30 1.01 15.40
CA LYS A 460 -20.51 2.17 15.04
C LYS A 460 -19.31 2.33 15.96
N ARG A 461 -18.22 2.93 15.44
CA ARG A 461 -17.09 3.33 16.28
C ARG A 461 -17.52 4.30 17.37
N LYS A 462 -16.93 4.14 18.54
CA LYS A 462 -17.21 4.89 19.76
C LYS A 462 -16.01 5.69 20.23
N TYR A 463 -14.80 5.19 19.92
CA TYR A 463 -13.53 5.72 20.39
C TYR A 463 -12.72 6.24 19.20
N SER A 464 -12.53 7.53 19.08
CA SER A 464 -11.78 8.16 17.98
C SER A 464 -10.37 8.59 18.38
N ASP A 465 -10.03 8.52 19.69
CA ASP A 465 -8.76 8.98 20.24
C ASP A 465 -7.99 7.81 20.87
N TYR A 466 -6.73 7.65 20.48
CA TYR A 466 -5.82 6.63 21.03
C TYR A 466 -5.38 6.90 22.48
N GLU A 467 -5.67 8.07 23.06
CA GLU A 467 -5.54 8.28 24.48
C GLU A 467 -6.53 7.40 25.26
N ASN A 468 -7.69 7.08 24.66
CA ASN A 468 -8.63 6.15 25.24
C ASN A 468 -8.14 4.69 25.07
N PRO A 469 -7.90 3.95 26.17
CA PRO A 469 -7.43 2.57 26.11
C PRO A 469 -8.33 1.63 25.28
N ASN A 470 -9.64 1.90 25.20
CA ASN A 470 -10.59 1.09 24.47
C ASN A 470 -10.54 1.28 22.94
N ALA A 471 -9.85 2.31 22.45
CA ALA A 471 -9.70 2.57 21.01
C ALA A 471 -9.08 1.38 20.27
N ILE A 472 -8.23 0.59 20.95
CA ILE A 472 -7.63 -0.61 20.36
C ILE A 472 -8.68 -1.64 19.93
N CYS A 473 -9.83 -1.72 20.61
CA CYS A 473 -10.93 -2.63 20.28
C CYS A 473 -11.65 -2.25 18.97
N GLU A 474 -11.41 -1.06 18.45
CA GLU A 474 -11.99 -0.52 17.21
C GLU A 474 -10.93 -0.21 16.14
N THR A 475 -9.67 -0.62 16.38
CA THR A 475 -8.53 -0.31 15.49
C THR A 475 -8.02 -1.58 14.81
N LEU A 476 -7.88 -1.53 13.47
CA LEU A 476 -7.12 -2.48 12.68
C LEU A 476 -5.66 -2.05 12.65
N LEU A 477 -4.76 -2.88 13.15
CA LEU A 477 -3.32 -2.64 13.11
C LEU A 477 -2.69 -3.33 11.90
N TYR A 478 -1.91 -2.58 11.15
CA TYR A 478 -1.12 -3.11 10.04
C TYR A 478 0.37 -2.99 10.36
N HIS A 479 1.01 -4.14 10.58
CA HIS A 479 2.41 -4.21 10.97
C HIS A 479 3.28 -4.39 9.74
N CYS A 480 4.11 -3.40 9.41
CA CYS A 480 5.01 -3.45 8.27
C CYS A 480 6.41 -2.94 8.60
N MET A 481 7.32 -3.10 7.66
CA MET A 481 8.67 -2.53 7.75
C MET A 481 8.64 -1.02 7.50
N GLN A 482 9.57 -0.29 8.10
CA GLN A 482 9.75 1.13 7.87
C GLN A 482 10.37 1.36 6.49
N ASP A 483 9.51 1.53 5.48
CA ASP A 483 9.88 1.82 4.09
C ASP A 483 9.01 3.00 3.60
N SER A 484 9.62 4.18 3.53
CA SER A 484 8.90 5.43 3.22
C SER A 484 8.22 5.39 1.85
N ARG A 485 8.80 4.72 0.85
CA ARG A 485 8.21 4.62 -0.50
C ARG A 485 7.00 3.70 -0.49
N TYR A 486 7.13 2.53 0.12
CA TYR A 486 6.01 1.60 0.24
C TYR A 486 4.85 2.22 1.02
N ILE A 487 5.15 2.91 2.13
CA ILE A 487 4.13 3.56 2.97
C ILE A 487 3.40 4.66 2.22
N THR A 488 4.12 5.48 1.45
CA THR A 488 3.51 6.50 0.59
C THR A 488 2.60 5.85 -0.46
N GLU A 489 3.05 4.79 -1.11
CA GLU A 489 2.27 4.05 -2.11
C GLU A 489 1.03 3.40 -1.47
N LEU A 490 1.16 2.78 -0.29
CA LEU A 490 0.06 2.20 0.47
C LEU A 490 -0.96 3.27 0.89
N ASN A 491 -0.52 4.38 1.44
CA ASN A 491 -1.39 5.49 1.82
C ASN A 491 -2.17 6.04 0.61
N ASN A 492 -1.52 6.17 -0.55
CA ASN A 492 -2.20 6.58 -1.78
C ASN A 492 -3.24 5.54 -2.23
N ALA A 493 -2.92 4.26 -2.13
CA ALA A 493 -3.89 3.19 -2.42
C ALA A 493 -5.07 3.20 -1.43
N LEU A 494 -4.82 3.40 -0.13
CA LEU A 494 -5.87 3.49 0.89
C LEU A 494 -6.75 4.73 0.72
N LYS A 495 -6.16 5.86 0.31
CA LYS A 495 -6.92 7.07 -0.04
C LYS A 495 -7.79 6.85 -1.28
N SER A 496 -7.25 6.24 -2.33
CA SER A 496 -8.02 5.95 -3.54
C SER A 496 -9.17 4.97 -3.31
N THR A 497 -9.06 4.10 -2.31
CA THR A 497 -10.15 3.20 -1.89
C THR A 497 -11.13 3.84 -0.90
N GLY A 498 -10.84 5.03 -0.36
CA GLY A 498 -11.66 5.74 0.63
C GLY A 498 -11.45 5.29 2.09
N LEU A 499 -10.46 4.46 2.36
CA LEU A 499 -10.12 4.00 3.72
C LEU A 499 -9.37 5.06 4.52
N LEU A 500 -8.59 5.89 3.85
CA LEU A 500 -8.01 7.10 4.42
C LEU A 500 -8.69 8.34 3.82
N PRO A 501 -8.76 9.45 4.55
CA PRO A 501 -9.30 10.70 4.02
C PRO A 501 -8.49 11.13 2.78
N GLU A 502 -9.17 11.59 1.76
CA GLU A 502 -8.53 12.25 0.63
C GLU A 502 -7.93 13.56 1.12
N ASN A 503 -6.70 13.82 0.69
CA ASN A 503 -6.09 15.12 0.90
C ASN A 503 -6.74 16.12 -0.05
N GLU A 504 -6.87 17.36 0.40
CA GLU A 504 -7.28 18.45 -0.47
C GLU A 504 -6.23 18.64 -1.57
N VAL A 505 -6.63 18.55 -2.84
CA VAL A 505 -5.74 18.85 -3.97
C VAL A 505 -5.83 20.32 -4.28
N ILE A 506 -4.75 21.04 -4.01
CA ILE A 506 -4.63 22.47 -4.30
C ILE A 506 -3.74 22.63 -5.53
N THR A 507 -4.25 23.28 -6.55
CA THR A 507 -3.45 23.67 -7.71
C THR A 507 -2.77 25.00 -7.43
N ILE A 508 -1.45 25.01 -7.45
CA ILE A 508 -0.61 26.18 -7.22
C ILE A 508 0.06 26.56 -8.54
N GLU A 509 0.00 27.84 -8.86
CA GLU A 509 0.69 28.39 -10.02
C GLU A 509 1.82 29.33 -9.57
N TYR A 510 3.04 28.90 -9.84
CA TYR A 510 4.24 29.75 -9.72
C TYR A 510 4.46 30.45 -11.05
N GLN A 511 4.14 31.72 -11.10
CA GLN A 511 4.32 32.56 -12.28
C GLN A 511 5.53 33.47 -12.09
N LEU A 512 6.48 33.38 -13.03
CA LEU A 512 7.62 34.30 -13.06
C LEU A 512 7.12 35.72 -13.35
N LYS A 513 7.61 36.67 -12.56
CA LYS A 513 7.27 38.09 -12.76
C LYS A 513 7.80 38.60 -14.10
N ASP A 514 7.02 39.39 -14.81
CA ASP A 514 7.42 40.03 -16.07
C ASP A 514 8.62 40.97 -15.90
N SER A 515 8.75 41.59 -14.71
CA SER A 515 9.91 42.39 -14.35
C SER A 515 11.21 41.61 -14.38
N PHE A 516 11.19 40.33 -13.85
CA PHE A 516 12.34 39.45 -13.86
C PHE A 516 12.66 38.93 -15.27
N ARG A 517 11.63 38.53 -16.03
CA ARG A 517 11.79 38.02 -17.40
C ARG A 517 12.51 38.98 -18.38
N LYS A 518 12.44 40.28 -18.10
CA LYS A 518 13.10 41.34 -18.89
C LYS A 518 14.51 41.66 -18.43
N THR A 519 15.01 41.06 -17.37
CA THR A 519 16.35 41.33 -16.83
C THR A 519 17.42 40.58 -17.65
N LYS A 520 18.63 41.16 -17.67
CA LYS A 520 19.82 40.48 -18.22
C LYS A 520 20.09 39.16 -17.48
N ALA A 521 19.88 39.11 -16.16
CA ALA A 521 20.06 37.89 -15.38
C ALA A 521 19.19 36.73 -15.88
N TYR A 522 17.95 37.00 -16.29
CA TYR A 522 17.08 35.96 -16.84
C TYR A 522 17.46 35.57 -18.28
N LEU A 523 17.74 36.54 -19.14
CA LEU A 523 17.96 36.33 -20.57
C LEU A 523 19.37 35.81 -20.91
N GLU A 524 20.38 36.23 -20.13
CA GLU A 524 21.81 35.97 -20.41
C GLU A 524 22.51 35.27 -19.24
N GLY A 525 21.87 35.16 -18.06
CA GLY A 525 22.47 34.54 -16.87
C GLY A 525 22.40 33.01 -16.87
N TYR A 526 23.23 32.41 -16.02
CA TYR A 526 23.40 30.98 -15.91
C TYR A 526 23.17 30.50 -14.46
N VAL A 527 22.61 29.30 -14.33
CA VAL A 527 22.64 28.48 -13.11
C VAL A 527 23.63 27.34 -13.32
N PHE A 528 24.42 27.02 -12.32
CA PHE A 528 25.51 26.04 -12.42
C PHE A 528 25.12 24.73 -11.74
N LEU A 529 25.23 23.62 -12.48
CA LEU A 529 24.83 22.29 -12.05
C LEU A 529 25.93 21.30 -12.37
N ASN A 530 26.08 20.25 -11.55
CA ASN A 530 26.98 19.15 -11.82
C ASN A 530 26.24 17.92 -12.37
N ASP A 531 27.00 16.99 -12.95
CA ASP A 531 26.45 15.75 -13.50
C ASP A 531 26.62 14.58 -12.52
N ARG A 532 25.74 13.61 -12.62
CA ARG A 532 25.84 12.33 -11.93
C ARG A 532 26.54 11.34 -12.84
N ILE A 533 27.65 10.78 -12.38
CA ILE A 533 28.42 9.80 -13.14
C ILE A 533 28.52 8.48 -12.38
N GLU A 534 28.54 7.39 -13.13
CA GLU A 534 28.81 6.07 -12.58
C GLU A 534 30.26 5.97 -12.12
N VAL A 535 30.48 5.43 -10.92
CA VAL A 535 31.87 5.22 -10.42
C VAL A 535 32.46 4.05 -11.16
N SER A 536 33.57 4.31 -11.88
CA SER A 536 34.29 3.27 -12.57
C SER A 536 34.81 2.22 -11.58
N ARG A 537 34.62 0.96 -11.93
CA ARG A 537 35.15 -0.19 -11.19
C ARG A 537 36.53 -0.63 -11.66
N ASP A 538 37.24 0.19 -12.40
CA ASP A 538 38.58 -0.12 -12.96
C ASP A 538 39.63 -0.45 -11.90
N THR A 539 39.39 -0.11 -10.65
CA THR A 539 40.24 -0.46 -9.51
C THR A 539 39.96 -1.84 -8.91
N VAL A 540 38.86 -2.51 -9.36
CA VAL A 540 38.45 -3.80 -8.79
C VAL A 540 39.10 -4.95 -9.57
N HIS A 541 40.12 -5.57 -8.95
CA HIS A 541 40.92 -6.65 -9.55
C HIS A 541 40.61 -8.04 -9.00
N SER A 542 39.81 -8.15 -7.92
CA SER A 542 39.49 -9.42 -7.25
C SER A 542 38.14 -9.41 -6.59
N LEU A 543 37.66 -10.58 -6.18
CA LEU A 543 36.61 -10.69 -5.19
C LEU A 543 37.10 -10.19 -3.84
N PRO A 544 36.22 -9.57 -2.99
CA PRO A 544 36.62 -9.20 -1.61
C PRO A 544 37.02 -10.41 -0.80
N ASP A 545 38.00 -10.24 0.10
CA ASP A 545 38.50 -11.31 0.98
C ASP A 545 37.40 -12.00 1.77
N LYS A 546 36.35 -11.26 2.17
CA LYS A 546 35.15 -11.80 2.85
C LYS A 546 34.44 -12.90 2.05
N ILE A 547 34.51 -12.87 0.72
CA ILE A 547 33.93 -13.89 -0.16
C ILE A 547 35.00 -14.87 -0.63
N ARG A 548 36.16 -14.38 -1.04
CA ARG A 548 37.26 -15.15 -1.60
C ARG A 548 37.87 -16.15 -0.63
N LEU A 549 37.93 -15.80 0.66
CA LEU A 549 38.51 -16.64 1.73
C LEU A 549 37.45 -17.28 2.63
N MET A 550 36.20 -17.25 2.25
CA MET A 550 35.12 -17.78 3.04
C MET A 550 35.13 -19.32 3.08
N PRO A 551 35.29 -19.95 4.26
CA PRO A 551 35.36 -21.41 4.34
C PRO A 551 34.00 -22.03 4.07
N ILE A 552 33.94 -22.97 3.13
CA ILE A 552 32.73 -23.73 2.79
C ILE A 552 32.88 -25.13 3.36
N SER A 553 31.89 -25.55 4.14
CA SER A 553 31.81 -26.87 4.74
C SER A 553 30.69 -27.68 4.11
N TYR A 554 30.98 -28.94 3.73
CA TYR A 554 30.01 -29.82 3.11
C TYR A 554 30.01 -31.20 3.71
N LYS A 555 28.86 -31.73 4.11
CA LYS A 555 28.72 -33.11 4.63
C LYS A 555 28.45 -34.06 3.44
N CYS A 556 29.36 -35.01 3.23
CA CYS A 556 29.20 -36.01 2.19
C CYS A 556 28.01 -36.93 2.51
N THR A 557 27.27 -37.28 1.46
CA THR A 557 26.19 -38.26 1.56
C THR A 557 26.77 -39.65 1.85
N SER A 558 26.56 -40.15 3.08
CA SER A 558 26.85 -41.54 3.41
C SER A 558 25.66 -42.43 3.00
N GLY A 559 25.89 -43.41 2.15
CA GLY A 559 24.85 -44.37 1.69
C GLY A 559 24.30 -45.30 2.78
N VAL A 560 24.48 -44.99 4.07
CA VAL A 560 24.00 -45.79 5.21
C VAL A 560 22.88 -44.97 5.89
N ALA A 561 21.68 -45.02 5.32
CA ALA A 561 20.47 -44.70 6.06
C ALA A 561 19.80 -46.02 6.49
N SER A 562 20.04 -46.45 7.73
CA SER A 562 19.23 -47.49 8.35
C SER A 562 17.97 -46.84 8.91
N PHE A 563 16.83 -47.03 8.25
CA PHE A 563 15.52 -46.77 8.85
C PHE A 563 15.15 -47.98 9.68
N ALA A 564 15.20 -47.89 11.03
CA ALA A 564 14.57 -48.87 11.90
C ALA A 564 13.05 -48.61 11.89
N VAL A 565 12.31 -49.57 11.30
CA VAL A 565 10.82 -49.52 11.20
C VAL A 565 10.16 -49.91 12.50
N PHE A 566 10.89 -50.46 13.47
CA PHE A 566 10.41 -50.79 14.83
C PHE A 566 11.42 -50.35 15.87
N MET A 567 11.03 -49.44 16.75
CA MET A 567 11.77 -49.05 17.96
C MET A 567 11.42 -50.04 19.08
N ASP A 568 12.36 -50.86 19.46
CA ASP A 568 12.49 -51.40 20.85
C ASP A 568 13.58 -50.55 21.55
N ASP A 569 13.31 -50.12 22.77
CA ASP A 569 14.03 -49.10 23.56
C ASP A 569 15.48 -49.49 24.01
N THR A 570 16.16 -50.39 23.30
CA THR A 570 17.47 -50.87 23.71
C THR A 570 18.59 -50.85 22.66
N HIS A 571 18.45 -50.15 21.55
CA HIS A 571 19.56 -50.06 20.58
C HIS A 571 20.13 -48.64 20.49
N ILE A 572 21.32 -48.49 21.14
CA ILE A 572 22.25 -47.38 20.95
C ILE A 572 22.60 -47.29 19.45
N GLY A 573 22.07 -46.29 18.76
CA GLY A 573 22.42 -45.99 17.38
C GLY A 573 23.91 -45.65 17.29
N ILE A 574 24.67 -46.40 16.47
CA ILE A 574 26.05 -46.07 16.13
C ILE A 574 25.97 -44.79 15.30
N THR A 575 26.15 -43.65 15.90
CA THR A 575 26.42 -42.37 15.20
C THR A 575 27.82 -42.51 14.61
N ALA A 576 27.89 -42.73 13.29
CA ALA A 576 29.16 -42.69 12.58
C ALA A 576 29.76 -41.27 12.79
N SER A 577 30.92 -41.19 13.44
CA SER A 577 31.63 -39.91 13.65
C SER A 577 32.11 -39.42 12.28
N LEU A 578 31.62 -38.24 11.86
CA LEU A 578 32.12 -37.56 10.67
C LEU A 578 33.52 -36.98 11.02
N LYS A 579 34.48 -37.20 10.15
CA LYS A 579 35.84 -36.64 10.24
C LYS A 579 36.02 -35.60 9.15
N ASP A 580 36.78 -34.55 9.43
CA ASP A 580 37.15 -33.52 8.52
C ASP A 580 38.21 -34.06 7.56
N LEU A 581 37.94 -33.94 6.26
CA LEU A 581 38.98 -34.16 5.27
C LEU A 581 39.87 -32.88 5.14
N PRO A 582 41.11 -32.99 4.76
CA PRO A 582 41.97 -31.82 4.56
C PRO A 582 41.30 -30.81 3.60
N PRO A 583 41.26 -29.51 3.94
CA PRO A 583 40.65 -28.52 3.10
C PRO A 583 41.32 -28.40 1.75
N ILE A 584 40.57 -28.26 0.69
CA ILE A 584 41.04 -28.04 -0.66
C ILE A 584 40.54 -26.70 -1.19
N ASN A 585 41.37 -25.99 -1.96
CA ASN A 585 40.92 -24.78 -2.59
C ASN A 585 39.98 -25.08 -3.78
N PHE A 586 38.97 -24.26 -4.00
CA PHE A 586 38.00 -24.44 -5.10
C PHE A 586 38.67 -24.54 -6.46
N GLY A 587 39.75 -23.80 -6.70
CA GLY A 587 40.51 -23.85 -7.94
C GLY A 587 41.17 -25.21 -8.27
N LEU A 588 41.29 -26.08 -7.25
CA LEU A 588 41.82 -27.46 -7.41
C LEU A 588 40.71 -28.51 -7.66
N MET A 589 39.45 -28.10 -7.69
CA MET A 589 38.33 -28.99 -8.02
C MET A 589 38.35 -29.40 -9.52
N GLU A 590 37.80 -30.59 -9.82
CA GLU A 590 37.79 -31.11 -11.20
C GLU A 590 36.98 -30.18 -12.13
N LYS A 591 37.63 -29.67 -13.17
CA LYS A 591 37.10 -28.66 -14.10
C LYS A 591 35.75 -29.04 -14.71
N ASN A 592 35.55 -30.28 -15.09
CA ASN A 592 34.29 -30.79 -15.65
C ASN A 592 33.13 -30.69 -14.67
N ILE A 593 33.33 -30.93 -13.36
CA ILE A 593 32.34 -30.81 -12.32
C ILE A 593 32.02 -29.33 -12.08
N VAL A 594 33.03 -28.49 -11.97
CA VAL A 594 32.89 -27.03 -11.78
C VAL A 594 32.09 -26.42 -12.94
N TYR A 595 32.47 -26.71 -14.21
CA TYR A 595 31.71 -26.20 -15.36
C TYR A 595 30.27 -26.72 -15.43
N LYS A 596 30.01 -27.99 -15.03
CA LYS A 596 28.66 -28.54 -14.96
C LYS A 596 27.80 -27.80 -13.93
N ALA A 597 28.36 -27.50 -12.75
CA ALA A 597 27.68 -26.71 -11.73
C ALA A 597 27.45 -25.26 -12.20
N PHE A 598 28.47 -24.63 -12.81
CA PHE A 598 28.41 -23.26 -13.29
C PHE A 598 27.30 -23.02 -14.32
N ARG A 599 27.01 -23.99 -15.18
CA ARG A 599 25.89 -23.91 -16.16
C ARG A 599 24.54 -23.64 -15.50
N CYS A 600 24.33 -24.05 -14.26
CA CYS A 600 23.08 -23.79 -13.53
C CYS A 600 22.96 -22.30 -13.17
N PHE A 601 24.05 -21.53 -13.19
CA PHE A 601 24.14 -20.12 -12.82
C PHE A 601 24.48 -19.21 -14.02
N ALA A 602 24.44 -19.73 -15.24
CA ALA A 602 24.83 -19.01 -16.45
C ALA A 602 24.04 -17.68 -16.66
N ASN A 603 22.78 -17.63 -16.20
CA ASN A 603 21.96 -16.42 -16.30
C ASN A 603 22.38 -15.33 -15.31
N THR A 604 22.92 -15.69 -14.15
CA THR A 604 23.30 -14.76 -13.07
C THR A 604 24.78 -14.40 -13.11
N LEU A 605 25.63 -15.35 -13.51
CA LEU A 605 27.10 -15.22 -13.57
C LEU A 605 27.61 -15.28 -15.03
N SER A 606 26.84 -14.71 -15.99
CA SER A 606 27.33 -14.61 -17.37
C SER A 606 28.59 -13.74 -17.45
N PHE A 607 29.48 -14.04 -18.44
CA PHE A 607 30.69 -13.30 -18.61
C PHE A 607 30.48 -11.79 -18.75
N ASP A 608 29.45 -11.36 -19.46
CA ASP A 608 29.12 -9.94 -19.62
C ASP A 608 28.73 -9.29 -18.28
N LYS A 609 28.01 -9.99 -17.43
CA LYS A 609 27.63 -9.50 -16.09
C LYS A 609 28.86 -9.46 -15.16
N LEU A 610 29.66 -10.50 -15.18
CA LEU A 610 30.91 -10.55 -14.43
C LEU A 610 31.90 -9.46 -14.89
N LYS A 611 32.01 -9.23 -16.18
CA LYS A 611 32.90 -8.20 -16.77
C LYS A 611 32.49 -6.78 -16.33
N LYS A 612 31.18 -6.50 -16.17
CA LYS A 612 30.70 -5.22 -15.63
C LYS A 612 31.14 -5.01 -14.18
N GLN A 613 31.18 -6.07 -13.40
CA GLN A 613 31.58 -5.99 -11.98
C GLN A 613 33.06 -6.07 -11.76
N PHE A 614 33.76 -6.77 -12.65
CA PHE A 614 35.22 -7.01 -12.63
C PHE A 614 35.80 -6.67 -14.00
N PRO A 615 36.06 -5.40 -14.31
CA PRO A 615 36.50 -4.96 -15.64
C PRO A 615 37.79 -5.62 -16.14
N HIS A 616 38.68 -6.04 -15.23
CA HIS A 616 39.94 -6.70 -15.57
C HIS A 616 39.83 -8.20 -15.85
N LEU A 617 38.65 -8.80 -15.57
CA LEU A 617 38.42 -10.22 -15.82
C LEU A 617 38.55 -10.55 -17.30
N LYS A 618 39.39 -11.54 -17.66
CA LYS A 618 39.71 -11.93 -19.05
C LYS A 618 38.86 -13.08 -19.56
N SER A 619 38.40 -13.97 -18.64
CA SER A 619 37.64 -15.14 -19.04
C SER A 619 36.82 -15.71 -17.86
N VAL A 620 35.79 -16.49 -18.17
CA VAL A 620 35.07 -17.30 -17.16
C VAL A 620 36.01 -18.28 -16.45
N SER A 621 36.98 -18.84 -17.17
CA SER A 621 37.96 -19.75 -16.58
C SER A 621 38.81 -19.08 -15.50
N GLU A 622 39.24 -17.86 -15.73
CA GLU A 622 39.92 -17.04 -14.73
C GLU A 622 39.04 -16.82 -13.50
N PHE A 623 37.80 -16.44 -13.70
CA PHE A 623 36.85 -16.27 -12.57
C PHE A 623 36.67 -17.54 -11.73
N LEU A 624 36.65 -18.70 -12.38
CA LEU A 624 36.43 -19.98 -11.72
C LEU A 624 37.65 -20.51 -10.98
N PHE A 625 38.86 -20.31 -11.51
CA PHE A 625 40.05 -21.04 -11.04
C PHE A 625 41.18 -20.16 -10.52
N ASP A 626 41.18 -18.84 -10.79
CA ASP A 626 42.20 -17.93 -10.31
C ASP A 626 41.99 -17.57 -8.82
N GLU A 627 43.10 -17.44 -8.09
CA GLU A 627 43.09 -17.14 -6.65
C GLU A 627 42.51 -15.75 -6.30
N ASN A 628 42.51 -14.82 -7.23
CA ASN A 628 41.87 -13.51 -7.08
C ASN A 628 40.35 -13.59 -7.09
N TYR A 629 39.79 -14.71 -7.55
CA TYR A 629 38.36 -14.93 -7.65
C TYR A 629 37.90 -16.16 -6.83
N LEU A 630 37.34 -17.18 -7.46
CA LEU A 630 36.81 -18.33 -6.72
C LEU A 630 37.90 -19.34 -6.34
N GLY A 631 39.03 -19.33 -7.01
CA GLY A 631 40.06 -20.32 -6.84
C GLY A 631 40.60 -20.47 -5.41
N ALA A 632 40.61 -19.38 -4.63
CA ALA A 632 41.09 -19.37 -3.26
C ALA A 632 40.07 -19.84 -2.20
N ILE A 633 38.81 -20.05 -2.53
CA ILE A 633 37.79 -20.45 -1.58
C ILE A 633 38.13 -21.82 -0.96
N PRO A 634 38.34 -21.94 0.37
CA PRO A 634 38.66 -23.19 1.01
C PRO A 634 37.39 -24.04 1.23
N ILE A 635 37.44 -25.30 0.79
CA ILE A 635 36.35 -26.27 0.92
C ILE A 635 36.80 -27.38 1.86
N THR A 636 36.00 -27.66 2.89
CA THR A 636 36.18 -28.77 3.81
C THR A 636 35.04 -29.77 3.68
N PHE A 637 35.35 -31.03 3.36
CA PHE A 637 34.39 -32.10 3.32
C PHE A 637 34.38 -32.85 4.67
N PHE A 638 33.19 -33.15 5.16
CA PHE A 638 32.94 -33.98 6.33
C PHE A 638 32.45 -35.35 5.84
N ALA A 639 33.21 -36.39 6.06
CA ALA A 639 32.90 -37.73 5.61
C ALA A 639 33.09 -38.77 6.70
N VAL A 640 32.51 -39.94 6.54
CA VAL A 640 32.80 -41.11 7.40
C VAL A 640 34.21 -41.60 7.12
N GLU A 641 34.89 -42.18 8.15
CA GLU A 641 36.25 -42.65 8.01
C GLU A 641 36.44 -43.62 6.82
N GLY A 642 37.35 -43.26 5.92
CA GLY A 642 37.61 -44.01 4.69
C GLY A 642 36.73 -43.66 3.50
N GLN A 643 35.73 -42.79 3.67
CA GLN A 643 34.89 -42.28 2.57
C GLN A 643 35.55 -41.07 1.86
N LEU A 644 35.57 -41.08 0.55
CA LEU A 644 35.95 -39.92 -0.29
C LEU A 644 34.70 -39.22 -0.83
N PRO A 645 34.75 -37.90 -1.06
CA PRO A 645 33.64 -37.16 -1.68
C PRO A 645 33.27 -37.73 -3.05
N SER A 646 32.00 -38.08 -3.25
CA SER A 646 31.47 -38.52 -4.54
C SER A 646 31.42 -37.36 -5.56
N ILE A 647 31.21 -37.72 -6.84
CA ILE A 647 31.03 -36.71 -7.90
C ILE A 647 29.80 -35.82 -7.59
N GLU A 648 28.78 -36.40 -6.99
CA GLU A 648 27.55 -35.69 -6.59
C GLU A 648 27.82 -34.72 -5.43
N ASP A 649 28.57 -35.14 -4.42
CA ASP A 649 28.98 -34.25 -3.29
C ASP A 649 29.79 -33.05 -3.81
N LYS A 650 30.76 -33.31 -4.70
CA LYS A 650 31.57 -32.26 -5.34
C LYS A 650 30.70 -31.31 -6.19
N LEU A 651 29.72 -31.85 -6.92
CA LEU A 651 28.81 -31.05 -7.72
C LEU A 651 27.93 -30.12 -6.82
N ASN A 652 27.44 -30.66 -5.72
CA ASN A 652 26.58 -29.93 -4.81
C ASN A 652 27.35 -28.84 -4.05
N VAL A 653 28.57 -29.09 -3.62
CA VAL A 653 29.38 -28.04 -3.00
C VAL A 653 29.72 -26.93 -4.01
N CYS A 654 30.01 -27.28 -5.28
CA CYS A 654 30.21 -26.27 -6.33
C CYS A 654 28.94 -25.40 -6.52
N LYS A 655 27.76 -26.00 -6.53
CA LYS A 655 26.51 -25.23 -6.59
C LYS A 655 26.30 -24.32 -5.38
N GLN A 656 26.70 -24.78 -4.17
CA GLN A 656 26.64 -23.96 -2.96
C GLN A 656 27.55 -22.71 -3.08
N VAL A 657 28.80 -22.92 -3.57
CA VAL A 657 29.73 -21.79 -3.83
C VAL A 657 29.12 -20.83 -4.84
N PHE A 658 28.60 -21.32 -5.97
CA PHE A 658 28.01 -20.46 -6.99
C PHE A 658 26.74 -19.74 -6.51
N GLN A 659 25.93 -20.35 -5.65
CA GLN A 659 24.79 -19.68 -5.06
C GLN A 659 25.22 -18.47 -4.22
N ILE A 660 26.19 -18.66 -3.32
CA ILE A 660 26.71 -17.59 -2.46
C ILE A 660 27.31 -16.45 -3.29
N VAL A 661 28.09 -16.80 -4.31
CA VAL A 661 28.74 -15.81 -5.18
C VAL A 661 27.72 -15.12 -6.08
N SER A 662 26.73 -15.85 -6.59
CA SER A 662 25.63 -15.27 -7.35
C SER A 662 24.85 -14.26 -6.54
N ASP A 663 24.51 -14.61 -5.28
CA ASP A 663 23.81 -13.71 -4.37
C ASP A 663 24.64 -12.47 -4.04
N TYR A 664 25.95 -12.61 -3.94
CA TYR A 664 26.86 -11.48 -3.75
C TYR A 664 26.90 -10.60 -4.99
N VAL A 665 27.15 -11.17 -6.18
CA VAL A 665 27.28 -10.40 -7.44
C VAL A 665 25.98 -9.67 -7.80
N GLN A 666 24.82 -10.26 -7.50
CA GLN A 666 23.51 -9.61 -7.71
C GLN A 666 23.25 -8.45 -6.73
N LYS A 667 23.87 -8.44 -5.55
CA LYS A 667 23.76 -7.37 -4.57
C LYS A 667 24.73 -6.22 -4.78
N ILE A 668 25.67 -6.35 -5.73
CA ILE A 668 26.56 -5.25 -6.08
C ILE A 668 25.74 -4.18 -6.80
N GLU A 669 25.42 -3.10 -6.09
CA GLU A 669 24.76 -1.93 -6.65
C GLU A 669 25.76 -1.08 -7.44
N VAL A 670 25.26 -0.47 -8.51
CA VAL A 670 26.02 0.55 -9.26
C VAL A 670 26.18 1.76 -8.34
N THR A 671 27.41 2.13 -8.05
CA THR A 671 27.70 3.31 -7.24
C THR A 671 27.86 4.53 -8.16
N TYR A 672 27.32 5.65 -7.72
CA TYR A 672 27.36 6.92 -8.43
C TYR A 672 28.10 7.96 -7.61
N LYS A 673 28.55 9.03 -8.27
CA LYS A 673 29.05 10.24 -7.61
C LYS A 673 28.72 11.46 -8.46
N GLY A 674 28.62 12.61 -7.82
CA GLY A 674 28.55 13.89 -8.51
C GLY A 674 29.90 14.30 -9.05
N THR A 675 29.93 14.95 -10.19
CA THR A 675 31.18 15.55 -10.71
C THR A 675 31.55 16.78 -9.91
N TYR A 676 32.85 17.05 -9.76
CA TYR A 676 33.34 18.32 -9.21
C TYR A 676 33.26 19.47 -10.23
N GLU A 677 33.05 19.19 -11.49
CA GLU A 677 32.92 20.17 -12.55
C GLU A 677 31.46 20.58 -12.71
N PHE A 678 31.20 21.89 -12.64
CA PHE A 678 29.86 22.45 -12.81
C PHE A 678 29.75 23.12 -14.18
N ARG A 679 28.62 22.89 -14.84
CA ARG A 679 28.27 23.48 -16.14
C ARG A 679 27.16 24.50 -15.98
N GLY A 680 27.29 25.62 -16.73
CA GLY A 680 26.26 26.65 -16.77
C GLY A 680 25.11 26.27 -17.69
N TYR A 681 23.91 26.44 -17.20
CA TYR A 681 22.67 26.28 -17.95
C TYR A 681 21.92 27.62 -17.95
N PRO A 682 21.38 28.09 -19.11
CA PRO A 682 20.66 29.36 -19.15
C PRO A 682 19.49 29.37 -18.14
N ILE A 683 19.36 30.46 -17.39
CA ILE A 683 18.30 30.62 -16.38
C ILE A 683 16.92 30.52 -17.03
N TYR A 684 16.74 31.08 -18.22
CA TYR A 684 15.45 31.06 -18.93
C TYR A 684 15.03 29.65 -19.38
N GLU A 685 15.97 28.72 -19.56
CA GLU A 685 15.67 27.31 -19.91
C GLU A 685 15.27 26.51 -18.65
N LYS A 686 15.89 26.81 -17.53
CA LYS A 686 15.68 26.04 -16.30
C LYS A 686 14.51 26.55 -15.47
N PHE A 687 14.38 27.85 -15.31
CA PHE A 687 13.32 28.45 -14.50
C PHE A 687 12.20 29.01 -15.39
N THR A 688 11.06 28.34 -15.30
CA THR A 688 9.86 28.67 -16.08
C THR A 688 8.65 28.75 -15.15
N ASN A 689 7.51 29.18 -15.66
CA ASN A 689 6.24 29.05 -14.92
C ASN A 689 5.98 27.59 -14.60
N ARG A 690 5.47 27.31 -13.40
CA ARG A 690 5.12 25.96 -12.94
C ARG A 690 3.73 25.93 -12.35
N THR A 691 3.00 24.89 -12.73
CA THR A 691 1.74 24.51 -12.08
C THR A 691 2.01 23.20 -11.32
N ARG A 692 1.71 23.20 -10.03
CA ARG A 692 1.80 21.99 -9.19
C ARG A 692 0.47 21.70 -8.53
N ASN A 693 0.08 20.46 -8.56
CA ASN A 693 -0.98 19.95 -7.72
C ASN A 693 -0.34 19.42 -6.43
N ILE A 694 -0.57 20.12 -5.33
CA ILE A 694 -0.14 19.69 -4.00
C ILE A 694 -1.31 19.03 -3.32
N THR A 695 -1.11 17.80 -2.90
CA THR A 695 -2.09 17.06 -2.09
C THR A 695 -1.81 17.38 -0.63
N ARG A 696 -2.67 18.13 0.02
CA ARG A 696 -2.49 18.63 1.39
C ARG A 696 -3.32 17.81 2.38
N SER A 697 -2.68 17.18 3.37
CA SER A 697 -3.34 16.64 4.56
C SER A 697 -3.70 17.74 5.55
N GLN A 698 -4.47 17.41 6.60
CA GLN A 698 -4.71 18.37 7.69
C GLN A 698 -3.41 18.73 8.42
N GLU A 699 -2.47 17.79 8.52
CA GLU A 699 -1.15 18.03 9.08
C GLU A 699 -0.33 19.00 8.22
N ASP A 700 -0.27 18.78 6.90
CA ASP A 700 0.43 19.68 5.96
C ASP A 700 -0.18 21.09 5.99
N ALA A 701 -1.48 21.21 6.22
CA ALA A 701 -2.14 22.50 6.42
C ALA A 701 -1.63 23.23 7.67
N SER A 702 -1.33 22.52 8.76
CA SER A 702 -0.72 23.10 9.97
C SER A 702 0.71 23.61 9.73
N TRP A 703 1.43 23.00 8.76
CA TRP A 703 2.81 23.39 8.37
C TRP A 703 2.83 24.51 7.32
N GLY A 704 1.66 24.99 6.88
CA GLY A 704 1.51 26.11 5.96
C GLY A 704 1.79 25.82 4.49
N GLU A 705 2.08 24.59 4.10
CA GLU A 705 2.31 24.22 2.70
C GLU A 705 1.04 24.43 1.86
N GLY A 706 1.21 24.97 0.64
CA GLY A 706 0.11 25.28 -0.26
C GLY A 706 -0.66 26.56 0.07
N ILE A 707 -0.28 27.30 1.11
CA ILE A 707 -0.89 28.59 1.47
C ILE A 707 0.01 29.72 1.00
N SER A 708 -0.56 30.70 0.30
CA SER A 708 0.13 31.95 -0.08
C SER A 708 0.79 32.62 1.13
N GLN A 709 2.04 33.06 1.01
CA GLN A 709 2.75 33.72 2.11
C GLN A 709 2.13 35.07 2.50
N ALA A 710 1.35 35.69 1.60
CA ALA A 710 0.59 36.91 1.88
C ALA A 710 -0.73 36.65 2.62
N SER A 711 -1.20 35.37 2.68
CA SER A 711 -2.50 35.01 3.26
C SER A 711 -2.60 35.38 4.74
N GLY A 712 -3.80 35.77 5.16
CA GLY A 712 -4.14 35.97 6.57
C GLY A 712 -4.06 34.71 7.42
N LEU A 713 -4.03 33.51 6.80
CA LEU A 713 -3.85 32.24 7.48
C LEU A 713 -2.39 31.96 7.89
N VAL A 714 -1.44 32.70 7.30
CA VAL A 714 -0.03 32.63 7.68
C VAL A 714 0.22 33.49 8.91
N GLU A 715 0.99 32.98 9.85
CA GLU A 715 1.36 33.68 11.08
C GLU A 715 1.99 35.06 10.78
N ALA A 716 1.61 36.10 11.52
CA ALA A 716 2.03 37.47 11.26
C ALA A 716 3.56 37.68 11.29
N SER A 717 4.28 36.85 12.06
CA SER A 717 5.74 36.93 12.23
C SER A 717 6.51 36.70 10.92
N TYR A 718 6.00 35.84 10.01
CA TYR A 718 6.63 35.54 8.73
C TYR A 718 5.72 35.77 7.50
N ARG A 719 4.59 36.45 7.70
CA ARG A 719 3.73 36.90 6.60
C ARG A 719 4.41 38.02 5.84
N ILE A 720 4.38 37.93 4.49
CA ILE A 720 4.88 38.97 3.60
C ILE A 720 4.20 38.87 2.24
N ASP A 721 3.86 40.04 1.68
CA ASP A 721 3.47 40.11 0.27
C ASP A 721 4.73 40.20 -0.59
N LEU A 722 4.86 39.25 -1.49
CA LEU A 722 6.00 39.11 -2.41
C LEU A 722 5.71 39.68 -3.80
N SER A 723 4.47 40.07 -4.11
CA SER A 723 4.05 40.54 -5.43
C SER A 723 4.88 41.70 -5.96
N ASP A 724 5.19 42.69 -5.09
CA ASP A 724 5.93 43.90 -5.43
C ASP A 724 7.45 43.81 -5.16
N LYS A 725 7.95 42.67 -4.71
CA LYS A 725 9.39 42.53 -4.37
C LYS A 725 10.21 42.22 -5.60
N ASP A 726 11.12 43.10 -5.99
CA ASP A 726 12.00 42.98 -7.16
C ASP A 726 13.03 41.84 -7.03
N TRP A 727 13.37 41.47 -5.80
CA TRP A 727 14.33 40.43 -5.48
C TRP A 727 13.74 39.01 -5.42
N PHE A 728 12.41 38.82 -5.31
CA PHE A 728 11.74 37.52 -5.34
C PHE A 728 11.13 37.29 -6.72
N VAL A 729 11.52 36.21 -7.36
CA VAL A 729 11.35 36.04 -8.81
C VAL A 729 9.94 35.62 -9.19
N TYR A 730 9.26 34.82 -8.35
CA TYR A 730 7.89 34.39 -8.58
C TYR A 730 6.86 35.34 -7.96
N ASN A 731 5.60 35.16 -8.37
CA ASN A 731 4.46 35.94 -7.89
C ASN A 731 4.26 35.78 -6.36
N ASP A 732 4.48 34.57 -5.81
CA ASP A 732 4.25 34.26 -4.40
C ASP A 732 5.09 33.05 -3.95
N ASN A 733 5.03 32.72 -2.64
CA ASN A 733 5.65 31.56 -2.02
C ASN A 733 4.58 30.72 -1.31
N TYR A 734 4.46 29.45 -1.71
CA TYR A 734 3.50 28.49 -1.17
C TYR A 734 4.18 27.35 -0.36
N GLY A 735 5.42 27.52 0.00
CA GLY A 735 6.20 26.54 0.74
C GLY A 735 5.75 26.31 2.18
N THR A 736 6.50 25.48 2.88
CA THR A 736 6.31 25.18 4.31
C THR A 736 6.54 26.41 5.19
N SER A 737 6.20 26.32 6.46
CA SER A 737 6.44 27.40 7.45
C SER A 737 7.93 27.76 7.55
N GLU A 738 8.85 26.79 7.49
CA GLU A 738 10.29 27.06 7.57
C GLU A 738 10.80 27.82 6.34
N GLU A 739 10.34 27.48 5.16
CA GLU A 739 10.65 28.20 3.94
C GLU A 739 10.10 29.62 3.96
N LYS A 740 8.89 29.82 4.51
CA LYS A 740 8.31 31.16 4.69
C LYS A 740 9.07 31.99 5.71
N LYS A 741 9.53 31.40 6.82
CA LYS A 741 10.39 32.09 7.81
C LYS A 741 11.70 32.54 7.16
N PHE A 742 12.32 31.66 6.36
CA PHE A 742 13.52 31.99 5.60
C PHE A 742 13.29 33.19 4.67
N VAL A 743 12.26 33.18 3.83
CA VAL A 743 11.96 34.27 2.90
C VAL A 743 11.69 35.56 3.64
N LYS A 744 10.98 35.53 4.78
CA LYS A 744 10.77 36.68 5.64
C LYS A 744 12.08 37.22 6.23
N TYR A 745 12.92 36.32 6.77
CA TYR A 745 14.24 36.70 7.25
C TYR A 745 15.08 37.32 6.13
N PHE A 746 15.16 36.63 4.96
CA PHE A 746 15.94 37.13 3.83
C PHE A 746 15.49 38.50 3.36
N SER A 747 14.19 38.83 3.43
CA SER A 747 13.66 40.15 3.12
C SER A 747 14.26 41.26 3.97
N THR A 748 14.70 40.98 5.20
CA THR A 748 15.34 41.93 6.10
C THR A 748 16.80 42.19 5.71
N LYS A 749 17.40 41.28 4.93
CA LYS A 749 18.81 41.40 4.52
C LYS A 749 18.99 42.07 3.15
N ILE A 750 17.95 42.30 2.41
CA ILE A 750 18.00 42.86 1.05
C ILE A 750 18.70 44.20 0.99
N GLU A 751 18.39 45.14 1.90
CA GLU A 751 19.00 46.48 1.90
C GLU A 751 20.48 46.43 2.27
N GLU A 752 20.90 45.46 3.09
CA GLU A 752 22.32 45.24 3.40
C GLU A 752 23.06 44.68 2.18
N LEU A 753 22.49 43.73 1.50
CA LEU A 753 23.05 43.10 0.30
C LEU A 753 23.12 44.09 -0.88
N LYS A 754 22.16 44.99 -1.03
CA LYS A 754 22.15 46.04 -2.06
C LYS A 754 23.32 47.03 -1.91
N GLN A 755 23.99 47.07 -0.76
CA GLN A 755 25.21 47.87 -0.57
C GLN A 755 26.43 47.25 -1.30
N THR A 756 26.36 45.96 -1.62
CA THR A 756 27.49 45.21 -2.22
C THR A 756 27.17 44.72 -3.61
N PHE A 757 25.90 44.37 -3.85
CA PHE A 757 25.42 43.82 -5.10
C PHE A 757 24.39 44.70 -5.78
N ASP A 758 24.54 44.88 -7.08
CA ASP A 758 23.65 45.70 -7.91
C ASP A 758 22.31 45.02 -8.17
N LYS A 759 22.28 43.70 -8.28
CA LYS A 759 21.08 42.91 -8.49
C LYS A 759 21.07 41.68 -7.58
N ILE A 760 19.90 41.36 -7.05
CA ILE A 760 19.63 40.24 -6.14
C ILE A 760 18.38 39.54 -6.61
N TYR A 761 18.43 38.22 -6.86
CA TYR A 761 17.29 37.44 -7.27
C TYR A 761 17.23 36.11 -6.47
N LEU A 762 16.21 35.96 -5.65
CA LEU A 762 15.90 34.73 -4.95
C LEU A 762 14.86 33.97 -5.76
N ILE A 763 15.27 32.83 -6.29
CA ILE A 763 14.48 31.94 -7.15
C ILE A 763 14.07 30.72 -6.33
N ARG A 764 12.78 30.49 -6.17
CA ARG A 764 12.30 29.24 -5.60
C ARG A 764 12.50 28.11 -6.61
N ASN A 765 13.09 26.99 -6.18
CA ASN A 765 13.33 25.85 -7.03
C ASN A 765 12.19 24.83 -6.90
N GLU A 766 11.26 24.87 -7.82
CA GLU A 766 10.16 23.91 -7.88
C GLU A 766 10.55 22.65 -8.70
N LEU A 767 11.56 21.91 -8.19
CA LEU A 767 12.13 20.69 -8.80
C LEU A 767 12.68 20.93 -10.23
N GLN A 768 13.11 22.17 -10.53
CA GLN A 768 13.58 22.55 -11.86
C GLN A 768 15.07 22.33 -12.05
N VAL A 769 15.84 22.40 -10.95
CA VAL A 769 17.28 22.16 -10.94
C VAL A 769 17.67 21.28 -9.76
N CYS A 770 18.73 20.50 -9.96
CA CYS A 770 19.30 19.65 -8.93
C CYS A 770 20.83 19.61 -9.05
N ILE A 771 21.50 19.32 -7.95
CA ILE A 771 22.92 18.99 -7.87
C ILE A 771 23.10 17.61 -7.27
N TYR A 772 24.25 17.00 -7.46
CA TYR A 772 24.54 15.63 -7.01
C TYR A 772 25.70 15.62 -6.01
N SER A 773 25.53 14.84 -4.93
CA SER A 773 26.56 14.61 -3.93
C SER A 773 27.82 14.05 -4.55
N PHE A 774 28.98 14.59 -4.14
CA PHE A 774 30.28 14.15 -4.62
C PHE A 774 30.67 12.77 -4.12
N ASP A 775 30.10 12.33 -3.01
CA ASP A 775 30.46 11.11 -2.31
C ASP A 775 29.69 9.89 -2.86
N ASP A 776 28.37 10.02 -3.02
CA ASP A 776 27.48 8.90 -3.36
C ASP A 776 26.54 9.18 -4.53
N GLY A 777 26.63 10.37 -5.16
CA GLY A 777 25.77 10.77 -6.28
C GLY A 777 24.30 10.92 -5.89
N SER A 778 23.98 11.09 -4.62
CA SER A 778 22.63 11.38 -4.15
C SER A 778 22.14 12.68 -4.76
N LYS A 779 20.89 12.66 -5.27
CA LYS A 779 20.26 13.83 -5.89
C LYS A 779 19.82 14.80 -4.80
N PHE A 780 20.20 16.05 -4.94
CA PHE A 780 19.78 17.15 -4.10
C PHE A 780 19.08 18.24 -4.92
N GLU A 781 17.90 18.62 -4.55
CA GLU A 781 17.09 19.69 -5.13
C GLU A 781 16.95 20.78 -4.07
N PRO A 782 17.83 21.80 -4.07
CA PRO A 782 17.75 22.87 -3.07
C PRO A 782 16.45 23.66 -3.23
N ASP A 783 15.85 24.10 -2.11
CA ASP A 783 14.58 24.83 -2.14
C ASP A 783 14.68 26.20 -2.82
N TYR A 784 15.86 26.84 -2.72
CA TYR A 784 16.10 28.15 -3.33
C TYR A 784 17.46 28.23 -4.02
N VAL A 785 17.48 29.02 -5.09
CA VAL A 785 18.69 29.48 -5.76
C VAL A 785 18.75 31.00 -5.68
N LEU A 786 19.80 31.53 -5.08
CA LEU A 786 20.07 32.98 -4.99
C LEU A 786 21.08 33.37 -6.06
N ILE A 787 20.71 34.29 -6.92
CA ILE A 787 21.60 34.90 -7.92
C ILE A 787 21.95 36.31 -7.48
N LEU A 788 23.23 36.57 -7.29
CA LEU A 788 23.77 37.88 -6.94
C LEU A 788 24.61 38.39 -8.11
N ASN A 789 24.46 39.64 -8.50
CA ASN A 789 25.25 40.28 -9.56
C ASN A 789 25.91 41.55 -9.02
N LYS A 790 27.19 41.74 -9.38
CA LYS A 790 27.95 42.96 -9.10
C LYS A 790 28.67 43.38 -10.37
N GLU A 791 28.48 44.63 -10.80
CA GLU A 791 29.26 45.28 -11.87
C GLU A 791 30.68 45.56 -11.36
N GLN A 792 31.70 45.24 -12.21
CA GLN A 792 33.10 45.36 -11.80
C GLN A 792 33.77 46.47 -12.61
N GLU A 793 33.63 47.70 -12.22
CA GLU A 793 34.31 48.85 -12.87
C GLU A 793 35.84 48.71 -12.80
N GLY A 794 36.50 48.80 -13.95
CA GLY A 794 37.99 48.83 -14.03
C GLY A 794 38.69 47.46 -13.89
N LYS A 795 37.94 46.33 -13.88
CA LYS A 795 38.51 44.96 -13.90
C LYS A 795 38.48 44.35 -15.30
N THR A 796 39.20 43.22 -15.47
CA THR A 796 39.27 42.46 -16.74
C THR A 796 37.98 41.75 -17.09
N LYS A 797 37.02 41.64 -16.12
CA LYS A 797 35.70 41.04 -16.28
C LYS A 797 34.65 42.09 -15.93
N ASP A 798 33.60 42.18 -16.74
CA ASP A 798 32.56 43.23 -16.63
C ASP A 798 31.60 43.01 -15.46
N ASN A 799 31.28 41.78 -15.15
CA ASN A 799 30.35 41.46 -14.06
C ASN A 799 30.77 40.23 -13.28
N LEU A 800 30.45 40.23 -11.99
CA LEU A 800 30.51 39.06 -11.14
C LEU A 800 29.11 38.53 -10.86
N TYR A 801 28.90 37.26 -11.19
CA TYR A 801 27.66 36.51 -10.88
C TYR A 801 27.96 35.43 -9.84
N ILE A 802 27.15 35.37 -8.79
CA ILE A 802 27.23 34.32 -7.78
C ILE A 802 25.92 33.53 -7.80
N CYS A 803 26.05 32.21 -7.93
CA CYS A 803 24.96 31.25 -7.82
C CYS A 803 25.07 30.54 -6.46
N MET A 804 24.15 30.81 -5.55
CA MET A 804 24.14 30.24 -4.21
C MET A 804 22.92 29.35 -4.00
N PHE A 805 23.16 28.13 -3.50
CA PHE A 805 22.10 27.17 -3.16
C PHE A 805 21.74 27.28 -1.68
N ILE A 806 20.43 27.27 -1.38
CA ILE A 806 19.92 27.49 -0.03
C ILE A 806 18.79 26.47 0.25
N GLU A 807 18.86 25.87 1.46
CA GLU A 807 17.91 24.85 1.91
C GLU A 807 17.41 25.17 3.33
N PRO A 808 16.19 25.73 3.49
CA PRO A 808 15.53 25.86 4.79
C PRO A 808 15.03 24.49 5.27
N LYS A 809 15.22 24.19 6.58
CA LYS A 809 14.80 22.92 7.17
C LYS A 809 14.17 23.07 8.55
N GLY A 810 13.19 22.23 8.86
CA GLY A 810 12.67 22.07 10.21
C GLY A 810 13.70 21.40 11.14
N GLU A 811 13.68 21.76 12.41
CA GLU A 811 14.65 21.28 13.41
C GLU A 811 14.77 19.75 13.43
N HIS A 812 13.64 19.04 13.37
CA HIS A 812 13.57 17.56 13.36
C HIS A 812 14.18 16.89 12.13
N LEU A 813 14.49 17.64 11.07
CA LEU A 813 15.09 17.13 9.82
C LEU A 813 16.58 17.46 9.69
N LEU A 814 17.13 18.32 10.55
CA LEU A 814 18.53 18.78 10.44
C LEU A 814 19.53 17.63 10.52
N GLU A 815 19.33 16.68 11.44
CA GLU A 815 20.23 15.53 11.60
C GLU A 815 20.09 14.55 10.42
N LYS A 816 18.87 14.27 10.01
CA LYS A 816 18.58 13.34 8.90
C LYS A 816 19.13 13.85 7.55
N ASP A 817 19.03 15.14 7.31
CA ASP A 817 19.42 15.80 6.06
C ASP A 817 20.81 16.48 6.16
N SER A 818 21.64 16.16 7.19
CA SER A 818 22.97 16.74 7.42
C SER A 818 23.89 16.67 6.19
N TRP A 819 23.82 15.56 5.43
CA TRP A 819 24.59 15.37 4.19
C TRP A 819 24.33 16.45 3.14
N LYS A 820 23.12 17.05 3.09
CA LYS A 820 22.81 18.17 2.18
C LYS A 820 23.56 19.43 2.61
N GLY A 821 23.59 19.68 3.92
CA GLY A 821 24.38 20.76 4.48
C GLY A 821 25.87 20.57 4.19
N GLU A 822 26.39 19.38 4.40
CA GLU A 822 27.79 19.02 4.08
C GLU A 822 28.12 19.24 2.60
N LEU A 823 27.23 18.81 1.68
CA LEU A 823 27.38 19.07 0.26
C LEU A 823 27.45 20.56 -0.06
N LEU A 824 26.56 21.37 0.51
CA LEU A 824 26.54 22.83 0.31
C LEU A 824 27.82 23.48 0.84
N MET A 825 28.35 23.02 1.98
CA MET A 825 29.60 23.50 2.55
C MET A 825 30.81 23.13 1.68
N GLN A 826 30.83 21.91 1.13
CA GLN A 826 31.89 21.46 0.21
C GLN A 826 31.98 22.34 -1.05
N LEU A 827 30.87 22.96 -1.51
CA LEU A 827 30.90 23.88 -2.64
C LEU A 827 31.79 25.10 -2.36
N VAL A 828 31.83 25.57 -1.12
CA VAL A 828 32.67 26.71 -0.71
C VAL A 828 34.12 26.27 -0.47
N GLU A 829 34.33 25.18 0.27
CA GLU A 829 35.66 24.72 0.69
C GLU A 829 36.53 24.23 -0.44
N LYS A 830 35.96 23.55 -1.45
CA LYS A 830 36.69 22.88 -2.52
C LYS A 830 37.02 23.77 -3.73
N GLY A 831 36.53 25.04 -3.77
CA GLY A 831 36.82 25.92 -4.88
C GLY A 831 36.41 25.33 -6.23
N ILE A 832 35.12 25.05 -6.37
CA ILE A 832 34.54 24.26 -7.49
C ILE A 832 34.85 24.86 -8.84
N PRO A 833 35.47 24.11 -9.75
CA PRO A 833 35.80 24.58 -11.10
C PRO A 833 34.50 24.72 -11.93
N ILE A 834 34.33 25.86 -12.56
CA ILE A 834 33.29 26.15 -13.51
C ILE A 834 33.86 25.99 -14.93
N VAL A 835 33.14 25.30 -15.81
CA VAL A 835 33.50 25.23 -17.24
C VAL A 835 33.44 26.66 -17.79
N GLN A 836 34.57 27.15 -18.30
CA GLN A 836 34.71 28.52 -18.76
C GLN A 836 33.75 28.81 -19.92
N PHE A 837 32.98 29.87 -19.77
CA PHE A 837 32.24 30.49 -20.87
C PHE A 837 33.12 31.48 -21.59
N ALA A 838 32.93 31.61 -22.88
CA ALA A 838 33.64 32.58 -23.70
C ALA A 838 33.05 34.00 -23.61
N ASP A 839 32.61 34.39 -22.40
CA ASP A 839 32.11 35.74 -22.11
C ASP A 839 33.04 36.48 -21.15
N ASP A 840 32.78 37.78 -20.98
CA ASP A 840 33.61 38.66 -20.16
C ASP A 840 33.13 38.76 -18.70
N ASN A 841 32.35 37.75 -18.25
CA ASN A 841 31.84 37.68 -16.86
C ASN A 841 32.63 36.72 -16.00
N GLU A 842 32.63 36.97 -14.69
CA GLU A 842 33.13 36.07 -13.66
C GLU A 842 31.97 35.37 -12.99
N TYR A 843 32.09 34.05 -12.78
CA TYR A 843 31.04 33.25 -12.16
C TYR A 843 31.60 32.53 -10.93
N ARG A 844 30.81 32.50 -9.85
CA ARG A 844 31.13 31.76 -8.60
C ARG A 844 29.93 30.95 -8.15
N ILE A 845 30.20 29.74 -7.63
CA ILE A 845 29.20 28.92 -6.96
C ILE A 845 29.42 29.04 -5.46
N TRP A 846 28.32 29.16 -4.71
CA TRP A 846 28.39 29.28 -3.27
C TRP A 846 27.36 28.35 -2.61
N GLY A 847 27.65 27.87 -1.42
CA GLY A 847 26.74 27.10 -0.59
C GLY A 847 26.49 27.78 0.74
N SER A 848 25.52 27.31 1.47
CA SER A 848 25.25 27.76 2.83
C SER A 848 24.97 26.59 3.74
N PRO A 849 25.17 26.72 5.07
CA PRO A 849 24.57 25.78 6.01
C PRO A 849 23.06 25.67 5.78
N LEU A 850 22.44 24.54 6.17
CA LEU A 850 21.00 24.44 6.20
C LEU A 850 20.44 25.57 7.07
N TYR A 851 19.38 26.25 6.58
CA TYR A 851 18.76 27.33 7.35
C TYR A 851 17.68 26.78 8.27
N ASN A 852 17.78 27.08 9.55
CA ASN A 852 16.71 26.90 10.55
C ASN A 852 16.66 28.11 11.46
N GLU A 853 15.47 28.66 11.71
CA GLU A 853 15.27 29.90 12.46
C GLU A 853 15.80 29.81 13.90
N SER A 854 15.74 28.63 14.54
CA SER A 854 16.11 28.45 15.94
C SER A 854 17.55 27.94 16.13
N VAL A 855 18.05 27.09 15.23
CA VAL A 855 19.29 26.32 15.44
C VAL A 855 20.46 26.85 14.63
N THR A 856 20.27 27.03 13.31
CA THR A 856 21.38 27.28 12.36
C THR A 856 21.39 28.70 11.79
N LYS A 857 20.43 29.54 12.15
CA LYS A 857 20.34 30.94 11.67
C LYS A 857 21.65 31.74 11.87
N SER A 858 22.32 31.58 13.00
CA SER A 858 23.57 32.32 13.30
C SER A 858 24.69 31.91 12.33
N SER A 859 24.85 30.61 12.08
CA SER A 859 25.82 30.07 11.12
C SER A 859 25.51 30.56 9.69
N PHE A 860 24.22 30.54 9.30
CA PHE A 860 23.82 31.07 7.99
C PHE A 860 24.16 32.55 7.83
N ILE A 861 23.95 33.36 8.88
CA ILE A 861 24.30 34.80 8.87
C ILE A 861 25.81 34.98 8.69
N GLU A 862 26.62 34.22 9.42
CA GLU A 862 28.07 34.22 9.31
C GLU A 862 28.54 33.95 7.89
N TYR A 863 28.02 32.89 7.28
CA TYR A 863 28.34 32.52 5.89
C TYR A 863 27.91 33.58 4.86
N LEU A 864 26.74 34.20 5.05
CA LEU A 864 26.30 35.27 4.16
C LEU A 864 27.19 36.51 4.33
N THR A 865 27.63 36.81 5.57
CA THR A 865 28.55 37.89 5.87
C THR A 865 29.93 37.65 5.26
N ASP A 866 30.45 36.43 5.38
CA ASP A 866 31.73 36.00 4.75
C ASP A 866 31.69 36.13 3.23
N LEU A 867 30.57 35.74 2.61
CA LEU A 867 30.35 35.97 1.18
C LEU A 867 30.48 37.47 0.84
N VAL A 868 29.77 38.33 1.56
CA VAL A 868 29.82 39.79 1.34
C VAL A 868 31.24 40.36 1.56
N MET A 869 31.96 39.88 2.61
CA MET A 869 33.32 40.30 2.89
C MET A 869 34.30 39.82 1.81
N SER A 870 34.13 38.64 1.25
CA SER A 870 34.99 38.10 0.18
C SER A 870 34.91 38.91 -1.13
N ILE A 871 33.92 39.79 -1.25
CA ILE A 871 33.64 40.54 -2.49
C ILE A 871 33.91 42.07 -2.32
N LYS A 872 33.88 42.56 -1.09
CA LYS A 872 34.30 43.97 -0.79
C LYS A 872 35.80 44.13 -1.01
#